data_cde4ac19c213b84a337e32e21e14e7e5
#
_entry.id   cde4ac19c213b84a337e32e21e14e7e5
#
_cell.length_a   1.000
_cell.length_b   1.000
_cell.length_c   1.000
_cell.angle_alpha   90.00
_cell.angle_beta   90.00
_cell.angle_gamma   90.00
#
_symmetry.space_group_name_H-M   'P 1'
#
loop_
_entity.id
_entity.type
_entity.pdbx_description
1 polymer ?
#
loop_
_entity_poly.entity_id
_entity_poly.type
_entity_poly.pdbx_seq_one_letter_code
_entity_poly.pdbx_strand_id
1 'polypeptide(L)'
;MTTALTTTSPAAEPERPPRGRFKRLMLGRRCDPRWARPALWAVLVLAAVLYSWDLSRNGDANAFYAAAVLSETESWKAFFYGSLDSASFITVDKPPFAFWVMALSARVFGFNSWSLLLPQAAEGVAAVAVVYAAVRRSVAGLTGERGAYAAALIAALALTVTPMVVAIDRDDNPDTMLTLLLAIGAWGLLESLRAGRADQDGQTGLDEQASVAQPGKGHPLLWLMVSAVAFGLAFNTKMLEGFIALPILPVVYLLASKARLRTRIVRLSAAGGVLAVVTLSWMTIVDLIPKTSRPYVGSSSNDTVWNLAVGYNGFGRITGGGAGFGGAGTGTSAGTGGATGAGHAGAAGFGAGGSGGTGSGAGNFADFAHRAGGGAGGFGGQAGIGRMFASTLGGQISWLIPFAAIALIAAIVLIGRRPRTDLARAGVLVFGGWLLLEFVVLSFQQGTQHPYYTSAMAPPIAALTGIGVVALYQAYRRSDWWSLVLPAAIAITGGWAFVLLRRTPGWNAWLAWTVAGATVVAVLALAVGWLRSAGATARVSRPGGRGARNEALATWQPARRDEGQVGWQPTGHGEGQAAWEPTGRGTEQADQQPGGRDEAVAGQQAGGRSQDLADEQASGLPAAMGGRGAGRADRPVRGRGRLLALAGVAGLIAVLAGPAAYAVTPLSQTISGSNPLAGPTAGGGAGGFGGGFAGFTGGTGRTGAGTYGGFGTGRTGTGRTRTGTGGTGATGAAGTGTQGTGTGTRGGGAGLGLAGAGGATSSKLIDYLTAHRDGATWLVAVQGSSAAAAIILQTGGLPVMAMGGFRGTDPAPTLAQLEQYVTQGKLHYVLTGGGGLGGGGFGGRGGGTTSVTSWVEQNCTAVPASAYSTATSGGTAFTAAETLYHCG
;
A
#
# COMPACT_ATOMS: atom_id res chain seq x y z
N MET A 1 -25.50 72.69 29.16
CA MET A 1 -24.09 72.23 28.96
C MET A 1 -24.10 70.70 29.02
N THR A 2 -24.17 70.05 27.83
CA THR A 2 -24.27 68.61 27.74
C THR A 2 -22.91 68.11 27.17
N THR A 3 -22.15 67.45 28.05
CA THR A 3 -20.81 66.92 27.69
C THR A 3 -21.00 65.64 26.99
N ALA A 4 -20.68 65.61 25.70
CA ALA A 4 -20.64 64.40 24.88
C ALA A 4 -19.35 63.59 25.21
N LEU A 5 -19.52 62.39 25.77
CA LEU A 5 -18.44 61.41 25.92
C LEU A 5 -18.16 60.76 24.54
N THR A 6 -17.07 61.18 23.95
CA THR A 6 -16.48 60.52 22.76
C THR A 6 -15.84 59.21 23.20
N THR A 7 -16.47 58.07 22.90
CA THR A 7 -15.85 56.73 23.00
C THR A 7 -14.87 56.60 21.86
N THR A 8 -13.58 56.71 22.14
CA THR A 8 -12.51 56.33 21.23
C THR A 8 -12.51 54.78 21.08
N SER A 9 -12.87 54.35 19.91
CA SER A 9 -12.68 52.93 19.47
C SER A 9 -11.19 52.56 19.61
N PRO A 10 -10.86 51.40 20.16
CA PRO A 10 -9.45 50.98 20.22
C PRO A 10 -8.89 50.87 18.79
N ALA A 11 -7.74 51.53 18.55
CA ALA A 11 -7.04 51.51 17.29
C ALA A 11 -6.77 50.05 16.85
N ALA A 12 -7.22 49.68 15.65
CA ALA A 12 -6.94 48.38 15.04
C ALA A 12 -5.43 48.19 15.02
N GLU A 13 -4.96 47.11 15.64
CA GLU A 13 -3.54 46.71 15.60
C GLU A 13 -3.10 46.57 14.12
N PRO A 14 -1.98 47.19 13.68
CA PRO A 14 -1.62 47.21 12.29
C PRO A 14 -1.45 45.77 11.77
N GLU A 15 -2.22 45.42 10.75
CA GLU A 15 -2.14 44.11 10.09
C GLU A 15 -0.71 43.92 9.57
N ARG A 16 0.00 42.98 10.18
CA ARG A 16 1.36 42.63 9.79
C ARG A 16 1.33 42.09 8.36
N PRO A 17 2.20 42.52 7.45
CA PRO A 17 2.15 42.13 6.04
C PRO A 17 2.21 40.60 5.86
N PRO A 18 1.55 40.03 4.84
CA PRO A 18 1.55 38.60 4.58
C PRO A 18 2.97 38.09 4.38
N ARG A 19 3.25 36.86 4.89
CA ARG A 19 4.55 36.19 4.65
C ARG A 19 4.78 36.02 3.15
N GLY A 20 5.97 36.36 2.66
CA GLY A 20 6.39 36.12 1.28
C GLY A 20 6.26 34.63 0.92
N ARG A 21 6.11 34.32 -0.38
CA ARG A 21 5.85 32.97 -0.91
C ARG A 21 6.82 31.92 -0.35
N PHE A 22 8.13 32.21 -0.30
CA PHE A 22 9.16 31.32 0.22
C PHE A 22 8.98 31.04 1.72
N LYS A 23 8.82 32.09 2.54
CA LYS A 23 8.57 31.92 3.99
C LYS A 23 7.26 31.16 4.26
N ARG A 24 6.26 31.31 3.41
CA ARG A 24 4.99 30.55 3.50
C ARG A 24 5.18 29.09 3.12
N LEU A 25 6.01 28.78 2.16
CA LEU A 25 6.36 27.40 1.79
C LEU A 25 7.12 26.71 2.94
N MET A 26 8.14 27.35 3.50
CA MET A 26 9.01 26.78 4.53
C MET A 26 8.37 26.71 5.92
N LEU A 27 7.65 27.77 6.33
CA LEU A 27 7.14 27.92 7.70
C LEU A 27 5.62 27.80 7.81
N GLY A 28 4.90 27.66 6.72
CA GLY A 28 3.43 27.61 6.67
C GLY A 28 2.77 28.99 6.81
N ARG A 29 1.43 28.98 6.93
CA ARG A 29 0.63 30.18 7.22
C ARG A 29 0.88 30.63 8.66
N ARG A 30 0.55 31.88 9.02
CA ARG A 30 0.74 32.38 10.38
C ARG A 30 -0.13 31.65 11.41
N CYS A 31 -1.30 31.16 11.00
CA CYS A 31 -2.21 30.36 11.82
C CYS A 31 -1.76 28.91 12.01
N ASP A 32 -0.83 28.40 11.15
CA ASP A 32 -0.34 27.03 11.29
C ASP A 32 0.56 26.90 12.54
N PRO A 33 0.56 25.77 13.26
CA PRO A 33 1.51 25.53 14.33
C PRO A 33 2.94 25.65 13.81
N ARG A 34 3.80 26.39 14.54
CA ARG A 34 5.18 26.70 14.10
C ARG A 34 6.02 25.47 13.79
N TRP A 35 5.73 24.34 14.44
CA TRP A 35 6.43 23.06 14.27
C TRP A 35 5.94 22.26 13.05
N ALA A 36 4.72 22.50 12.54
CA ALA A 36 4.06 21.62 11.60
C ALA A 36 4.78 21.54 10.23
N ARG A 37 5.21 22.67 9.67
CA ARG A 37 5.92 22.69 8.39
C ARG A 37 7.35 22.21 8.49
N PRO A 38 8.18 22.65 9.47
CA PRO A 38 9.50 22.07 9.66
C PRO A 38 9.48 20.55 9.89
N ALA A 39 8.52 20.04 10.68
CA ALA A 39 8.37 18.59 10.88
C ALA A 39 7.96 17.86 9.61
N LEU A 40 7.09 18.45 8.77
CA LEU A 40 6.76 17.88 7.47
C LEU A 40 8.00 17.79 6.57
N TRP A 41 8.78 18.87 6.49
CA TRP A 41 10.01 18.85 5.70
C TRP A 41 11.01 17.79 6.21
N ALA A 42 11.14 17.64 7.53
CA ALA A 42 11.98 16.59 8.11
C ALA A 42 11.52 15.18 7.69
N VAL A 43 10.20 14.91 7.66
CA VAL A 43 9.65 13.63 7.21
C VAL A 43 9.89 13.43 5.71
N LEU A 44 9.66 14.47 4.87
CA LEU A 44 9.89 14.37 3.43
C LEU A 44 11.37 14.18 3.08
N VAL A 45 12.29 14.83 3.81
CA VAL A 45 13.74 14.60 3.66
C VAL A 45 14.10 13.19 4.09
N LEU A 46 13.54 12.70 5.20
CA LEU A 46 13.73 11.30 5.60
C LEU A 46 13.24 10.33 4.53
N ALA A 47 12.07 10.56 3.96
CA ALA A 47 11.54 9.76 2.85
C ALA A 47 12.48 9.82 1.63
N ALA A 48 12.91 11.03 1.23
CA ALA A 48 13.83 11.21 0.12
C ALA A 48 15.15 10.44 0.34
N VAL A 49 15.71 10.50 1.55
CA VAL A 49 16.93 9.75 1.90
C VAL A 49 16.68 8.25 1.83
N LEU A 50 15.59 7.73 2.45
CA LEU A 50 15.32 6.30 2.47
C LEU A 50 15.08 5.75 1.07
N TYR A 51 14.42 6.51 0.20
CA TYR A 51 14.01 6.05 -1.12
C TYR A 51 15.09 6.26 -2.19
N SER A 52 15.98 7.25 -2.03
CA SER A 52 16.98 7.57 -3.05
C SER A 52 18.45 7.34 -2.65
N TRP A 53 18.73 6.90 -1.42
CA TRP A 53 20.12 6.66 -0.98
C TRP A 53 20.77 5.55 -1.79
N ASP A 54 21.89 5.83 -2.48
CA ASP A 54 22.71 4.88 -3.22
C ASP A 54 21.88 3.97 -4.18
N LEU A 55 21.06 4.60 -5.05
CA LEU A 55 20.25 3.87 -6.05
C LEU A 55 21.11 3.11 -7.06
N SER A 56 22.37 3.55 -7.29
CA SER A 56 23.30 2.88 -8.18
C SER A 56 23.59 1.43 -7.77
N ARG A 57 23.47 1.11 -6.49
CA ARG A 57 23.62 -0.26 -5.97
C ARG A 57 22.58 -1.23 -6.52
N ASN A 58 21.39 -0.75 -6.88
CA ASN A 58 20.31 -1.59 -7.38
C ASN A 58 20.48 -1.96 -8.86
N GLY A 59 21.45 -1.35 -9.57
CA GLY A 59 21.66 -1.64 -10.98
C GLY A 59 20.40 -1.36 -11.80
N ASP A 60 19.95 -2.36 -12.54
CA ASP A 60 18.74 -2.31 -13.35
C ASP A 60 17.49 -2.73 -12.57
N ALA A 61 17.61 -2.98 -11.27
CA ALA A 61 16.55 -3.40 -10.36
C ALA A 61 15.72 -4.58 -10.90
N ASN A 62 14.55 -4.38 -11.53
CA ASN A 62 13.82 -5.42 -12.23
C ASN A 62 14.21 -5.45 -13.71
N ALA A 63 15.12 -6.33 -14.08
CA ALA A 63 15.65 -6.41 -15.43
C ALA A 63 14.60 -6.49 -16.55
N PHE A 64 13.42 -7.08 -16.26
CA PHE A 64 12.33 -7.18 -17.24
C PHE A 64 11.73 -5.80 -17.58
N TYR A 65 11.47 -4.98 -16.57
CA TYR A 65 10.95 -3.62 -16.78
C TYR A 65 12.05 -2.66 -17.23
N ALA A 66 13.27 -2.81 -16.70
CA ALA A 66 14.42 -2.03 -17.15
C ALA A 66 14.70 -2.20 -18.65
N ALA A 67 14.63 -3.44 -19.19
CA ALA A 67 14.78 -3.69 -20.61
C ALA A 67 13.69 -3.02 -21.46
N ALA A 68 12.44 -3.01 -20.97
CA ALA A 68 11.36 -2.28 -21.63
C ALA A 68 11.63 -0.77 -21.62
N VAL A 69 12.01 -0.19 -20.47
CA VAL A 69 12.36 1.24 -20.37
C VAL A 69 13.53 1.59 -21.30
N LEU A 70 14.58 0.76 -21.36
CA LEU A 70 15.68 0.95 -22.31
C LEU A 70 15.17 0.93 -23.75
N SER A 71 14.35 -0.05 -24.12
CA SER A 71 13.74 -0.15 -25.46
C SER A 71 12.83 1.05 -25.79
N GLU A 72 12.14 1.57 -24.79
CA GLU A 72 11.32 2.78 -24.86
C GLU A 72 12.18 4.03 -25.08
N THR A 73 13.45 4.06 -24.63
CA THR A 73 14.36 5.16 -24.94
C THR A 73 14.79 5.17 -26.41
N GLU A 74 14.92 4.01 -27.03
CA GLU A 74 15.39 3.84 -28.42
C GLU A 74 14.27 4.04 -29.45
N SER A 75 13.00 3.73 -29.10
CA SER A 75 11.88 3.72 -30.04
C SER A 75 10.63 4.38 -29.47
N TRP A 76 10.07 5.37 -30.18
CA TRP A 76 8.77 5.95 -29.83
C TRP A 76 7.59 4.98 -29.98
N LYS A 77 7.74 3.99 -30.88
CA LYS A 77 6.78 2.90 -31.01
C LYS A 77 6.83 2.03 -29.75
N ALA A 78 8.01 1.61 -29.31
CA ALA A 78 8.19 0.86 -28.08
C ALA A 78 7.66 1.64 -26.87
N PHE A 79 7.94 2.94 -26.79
CA PHE A 79 7.42 3.84 -25.74
C PHE A 79 5.89 3.84 -25.69
N PHE A 80 5.20 4.04 -26.83
CA PHE A 80 3.73 4.11 -26.84
C PHE A 80 3.09 2.80 -26.39
N TYR A 81 3.64 1.65 -26.81
CA TYR A 81 3.06 0.34 -26.51
C TYR A 81 3.53 -0.27 -25.20
N GLY A 82 4.62 0.20 -24.59
CA GLY A 82 5.28 -0.50 -23.50
C GLY A 82 5.93 -1.80 -23.97
N SER A 83 6.70 -1.74 -25.07
CA SER A 83 7.30 -2.93 -25.69
C SER A 83 8.57 -3.36 -24.96
N LEU A 84 8.79 -4.67 -24.84
CA LEU A 84 10.00 -5.22 -24.22
C LEU A 84 11.25 -4.94 -25.05
N ASP A 85 11.14 -4.96 -26.37
CA ASP A 85 12.23 -4.72 -27.31
C ASP A 85 11.98 -3.50 -28.19
N SER A 86 13.04 -2.85 -28.69
CA SER A 86 12.97 -1.64 -29.48
C SER A 86 12.36 -1.83 -30.88
N ALA A 87 12.35 -3.07 -31.41
CA ALA A 87 11.66 -3.43 -32.64
C ALA A 87 10.15 -3.64 -32.44
N SER A 88 9.70 -3.69 -31.18
CA SER A 88 8.28 -3.82 -30.79
C SER A 88 7.67 -5.16 -31.21
N PHE A 89 8.29 -6.27 -30.82
CA PHE A 89 7.75 -7.61 -31.02
C PHE A 89 6.60 -7.92 -30.06
N ILE A 90 6.81 -7.68 -28.77
CA ILE A 90 5.84 -7.99 -27.70
C ILE A 90 5.85 -6.89 -26.63
N THR A 91 4.68 -6.60 -26.04
CA THR A 91 4.61 -5.68 -24.90
C THR A 91 4.96 -6.36 -23.59
N VAL A 92 5.30 -5.58 -22.56
CA VAL A 92 5.29 -6.09 -21.18
C VAL A 92 3.85 -6.41 -20.75
N ASP A 93 3.72 -7.09 -19.60
CA ASP A 93 2.44 -7.55 -19.05
C ASP A 93 1.64 -6.46 -18.33
N LYS A 94 2.07 -5.21 -18.39
CA LYS A 94 1.44 -4.03 -17.74
C LYS A 94 1.21 -2.90 -18.73
N PRO A 95 0.22 -2.01 -18.48
CA PRO A 95 0.07 -0.77 -19.25
C PRO A 95 1.25 0.17 -19.02
N PRO A 96 1.59 1.05 -20.00
CA PRO A 96 2.88 1.72 -20.03
C PRO A 96 2.99 2.99 -19.18
N PHE A 97 1.95 3.47 -18.50
CA PHE A 97 1.96 4.80 -17.89
C PHE A 97 3.12 5.03 -16.91
N ALA A 98 3.45 4.04 -16.05
CA ALA A 98 4.59 4.15 -15.15
C ALA A 98 5.92 4.11 -15.91
N PHE A 99 6.01 3.27 -16.95
CA PHE A 99 7.22 3.15 -17.78
C PHE A 99 7.47 4.42 -18.58
N TRP A 100 6.42 5.11 -19.07
CA TRP A 100 6.58 6.41 -19.73
C TRP A 100 7.32 7.44 -18.88
N VAL A 101 7.05 7.47 -17.57
CA VAL A 101 7.72 8.42 -16.67
C VAL A 101 9.21 8.06 -16.51
N MET A 102 9.52 6.78 -16.36
CA MET A 102 10.90 6.29 -16.29
C MET A 102 11.64 6.48 -17.61
N ALA A 103 11.00 6.14 -18.74
CA ALA A 103 11.59 6.27 -20.07
C ALA A 103 11.86 7.74 -20.46
N LEU A 104 10.96 8.66 -20.11
CA LEU A 104 11.20 10.09 -20.31
C LEU A 104 12.38 10.59 -19.49
N SER A 105 12.53 10.13 -18.24
CA SER A 105 13.71 10.42 -17.42
C SER A 105 14.98 9.86 -18.05
N ALA A 106 14.95 8.60 -18.50
CA ALA A 106 16.07 7.96 -19.15
C ALA A 106 16.43 8.61 -20.52
N ARG A 107 15.45 9.09 -21.29
CA ARG A 107 15.69 9.85 -22.54
C ARG A 107 16.42 11.16 -22.28
N VAL A 108 16.12 11.84 -21.16
CA VAL A 108 16.74 13.14 -20.84
C VAL A 108 18.13 12.98 -20.24
N PHE A 109 18.30 11.99 -19.33
CA PHE A 109 19.52 11.84 -18.51
C PHE A 109 20.39 10.65 -18.92
N GLY A 110 20.04 9.94 -20.03
CA GLY A 110 20.64 8.67 -20.42
C GLY A 110 20.15 7.52 -19.55
N PHE A 111 20.16 6.30 -20.09
CA PHE A 111 19.74 5.11 -19.34
C PHE A 111 20.80 4.72 -18.30
N ASN A 112 20.42 4.79 -17.04
CA ASN A 112 21.25 4.38 -15.89
C ASN A 112 20.34 4.21 -14.66
N SER A 113 20.86 3.60 -13.59
CA SER A 113 20.09 3.33 -12.36
C SER A 113 19.41 4.58 -11.77
N TRP A 114 20.06 5.76 -11.85
CA TRP A 114 19.49 7.00 -11.32
C TRP A 114 18.32 7.50 -12.17
N SER A 115 18.50 7.55 -13.49
CA SER A 115 17.43 8.01 -14.38
C SER A 115 16.22 7.07 -14.39
N LEU A 116 16.45 5.77 -14.14
CA LEU A 116 15.43 4.74 -14.02
C LEU A 116 14.67 4.84 -12.68
N LEU A 117 15.39 4.93 -11.54
CA LEU A 117 14.81 4.74 -10.21
C LEU A 117 14.47 6.05 -9.47
N LEU A 118 15.09 7.20 -9.83
CA LEU A 118 14.80 8.47 -9.16
C LEU A 118 13.35 8.94 -9.35
N PRO A 119 12.69 8.75 -10.50
CA PRO A 119 11.27 9.02 -10.63
C PRO A 119 10.43 8.26 -9.60
N GLN A 120 10.70 6.99 -9.38
CA GLN A 120 10.00 6.15 -8.40
C GLN A 120 10.18 6.68 -6.98
N ALA A 121 11.43 6.99 -6.59
CA ALA A 121 11.72 7.60 -5.30
C ALA A 121 10.97 8.93 -5.10
N ALA A 122 10.89 9.76 -6.14
CA ALA A 122 10.15 11.04 -6.10
C ALA A 122 8.64 10.84 -5.98
N GLU A 123 8.08 9.84 -6.66
CA GLU A 123 6.67 9.43 -6.55
C GLU A 123 6.33 8.96 -5.13
N GLY A 124 7.21 8.15 -4.51
CA GLY A 124 7.06 7.73 -3.11
C GLY A 124 7.05 8.92 -2.14
N VAL A 125 7.98 9.88 -2.29
CA VAL A 125 8.00 11.12 -1.49
C VAL A 125 6.72 11.95 -1.72
N ALA A 126 6.24 12.01 -2.96
CA ALA A 126 4.98 12.69 -3.29
C ALA A 126 3.78 12.00 -2.62
N ALA A 127 3.73 10.66 -2.59
CA ALA A 127 2.69 9.90 -1.91
C ALA A 127 2.64 10.22 -0.40
N VAL A 128 3.80 10.33 0.27
CA VAL A 128 3.91 10.77 1.68
C VAL A 128 3.31 12.17 1.86
N ALA A 129 3.62 13.12 0.98
CA ALA A 129 3.09 14.48 1.03
C ALA A 129 1.57 14.54 0.79
N VAL A 130 1.05 13.72 -0.12
CA VAL A 130 -0.39 13.62 -0.43
C VAL A 130 -1.16 13.02 0.74
N VAL A 131 -0.66 11.93 1.35
CA VAL A 131 -1.29 11.32 2.54
C VAL A 131 -1.32 12.31 3.71
N TYR A 132 -0.21 13.04 3.95
CA TYR A 132 -0.20 14.13 4.94
C TYR A 132 -1.31 15.15 4.64
N ALA A 133 -1.43 15.61 3.39
CA ALA A 133 -2.42 16.60 3.01
C ALA A 133 -3.87 16.09 3.20
N ALA A 134 -4.13 14.85 2.80
CA ALA A 134 -5.43 14.20 2.91
C ALA A 134 -5.87 14.04 4.38
N VAL A 135 -5.00 13.50 5.22
CA VAL A 135 -5.28 13.32 6.66
C VAL A 135 -5.47 14.67 7.36
N ARG A 136 -4.54 15.62 7.18
CA ARG A 136 -4.64 16.93 7.83
C ARG A 136 -5.98 17.62 7.59
N ARG A 137 -6.45 17.57 6.34
CA ARG A 137 -7.64 18.32 5.93
C ARG A 137 -8.96 17.63 6.27
N SER A 138 -8.94 16.31 6.46
CA SER A 138 -10.15 15.55 6.74
C SER A 138 -10.49 15.43 8.23
N VAL A 139 -9.49 15.42 9.14
CA VAL A 139 -9.73 14.97 10.51
C VAL A 139 -9.79 16.08 11.58
N ALA A 140 -9.68 17.35 11.18
CA ALA A 140 -9.72 18.49 12.13
C ALA A 140 -10.97 18.49 13.01
N GLY A 141 -12.12 18.10 12.47
CA GLY A 141 -13.37 17.97 13.22
C GLY A 141 -13.31 16.90 14.32
N LEU A 142 -12.50 15.84 14.17
CA LEU A 142 -12.35 14.78 15.17
C LEU A 142 -11.28 15.11 16.21
N THR A 143 -10.14 15.63 15.75
CA THR A 143 -8.91 15.77 16.54
C THR A 143 -8.58 17.21 16.93
N GLY A 144 -9.36 18.19 16.45
CA GLY A 144 -9.02 19.62 16.51
C GLY A 144 -7.90 19.99 15.54
N GLU A 145 -7.71 21.29 15.26
CA GLU A 145 -6.74 21.76 14.26
C GLU A 145 -5.30 21.32 14.56
N ARG A 146 -4.79 21.51 15.79
CA ARG A 146 -3.44 21.05 16.17
C ARG A 146 -3.31 19.54 16.11
N GLY A 147 -4.37 18.82 16.52
CA GLY A 147 -4.43 17.36 16.45
C GLY A 147 -4.38 16.84 15.00
N ALA A 148 -5.02 17.53 14.06
CA ALA A 148 -5.00 17.16 12.64
C ALA A 148 -3.58 17.25 12.03
N TYR A 149 -2.80 18.28 12.40
CA TYR A 149 -1.39 18.35 12.00
C TYR A 149 -0.55 17.21 12.58
N ALA A 150 -0.77 16.86 13.85
CA ALA A 150 -0.06 15.74 14.49
C ALA A 150 -0.45 14.41 13.85
N ALA A 151 -1.75 14.17 13.63
CA ALA A 151 -2.24 12.96 12.95
C ALA A 151 -1.64 12.80 11.56
N ALA A 152 -1.59 13.88 10.79
CA ALA A 152 -1.02 13.90 9.44
C ALA A 152 0.48 13.62 9.43
N LEU A 153 1.25 14.18 10.39
CA LEU A 153 2.70 13.90 10.50
C LEU A 153 2.98 12.47 10.92
N ILE A 154 2.19 11.91 11.84
CA ILE A 154 2.32 10.51 12.24
C ILE A 154 1.99 9.60 11.05
N ALA A 155 0.94 9.92 10.28
CA ALA A 155 0.61 9.19 9.07
C ALA A 155 1.73 9.26 8.02
N ALA A 156 2.27 10.44 7.77
CA ALA A 156 3.40 10.64 6.85
C ALA A 156 4.64 9.82 7.30
N LEU A 157 4.99 9.88 8.59
CA LEU A 157 6.12 9.12 9.12
C LEU A 157 5.88 7.61 9.05
N ALA A 158 4.68 7.14 9.38
CA ALA A 158 4.32 5.72 9.30
C ALA A 158 4.43 5.19 7.86
N LEU A 159 3.98 5.95 6.86
CA LEU A 159 4.13 5.61 5.46
C LEU A 159 5.61 5.57 5.06
N THR A 160 6.38 6.59 5.44
CA THR A 160 7.82 6.70 5.14
C THR A 160 8.63 5.50 5.61
N VAL A 161 8.30 4.94 6.79
CA VAL A 161 9.03 3.80 7.36
C VAL A 161 8.32 2.45 7.16
N THR A 162 7.34 2.37 6.26
CA THR A 162 6.72 1.09 5.89
C THR A 162 7.71 0.31 5.02
N PRO A 163 8.14 -0.90 5.42
CA PRO A 163 9.21 -1.64 4.73
C PRO A 163 8.95 -1.87 3.25
N MET A 164 7.73 -2.31 2.90
CA MET A 164 7.35 -2.54 1.51
C MET A 164 7.40 -1.26 0.66
N VAL A 165 7.02 -0.10 1.23
CA VAL A 165 7.10 1.19 0.51
C VAL A 165 8.55 1.54 0.19
N VAL A 166 9.47 1.39 1.16
CA VAL A 166 10.90 1.65 0.92
C VAL A 166 11.47 0.70 -0.12
N ALA A 167 11.08 -0.57 -0.11
CA ALA A 167 11.58 -1.55 -1.07
C ALA A 167 11.11 -1.22 -2.50
N ILE A 168 9.80 -0.91 -2.67
CA ILE A 168 9.22 -0.69 -3.99
C ILE A 168 9.59 0.68 -4.58
N ASP A 169 9.76 1.72 -3.75
CA ASP A 169 10.15 3.06 -4.19
C ASP A 169 11.63 3.12 -4.63
N ARG A 170 12.37 2.03 -4.48
CA ARG A 170 13.76 1.82 -4.91
C ARG A 170 13.87 0.80 -6.06
N ASP A 171 12.76 0.41 -6.65
CA ASP A 171 12.62 -0.55 -7.73
C ASP A 171 11.89 0.11 -8.92
N ASP A 172 12.05 -0.40 -10.13
CA ASP A 172 11.41 0.11 -11.35
C ASP A 172 10.00 -0.49 -11.59
N ASN A 173 9.36 -0.89 -10.51
CA ASN A 173 8.04 -1.50 -10.53
C ASN A 173 6.91 -0.45 -10.57
N PRO A 174 5.83 -0.64 -11.33
CA PRO A 174 4.72 0.32 -11.44
C PRO A 174 3.93 0.58 -10.16
N ASP A 175 4.17 -0.16 -9.08
CA ASP A 175 3.40 -0.07 -7.83
C ASP A 175 3.60 1.24 -7.07
N THR A 176 4.76 1.89 -7.18
CA THR A 176 4.99 3.21 -6.59
C THR A 176 4.08 4.26 -7.22
N MET A 177 4.02 4.32 -8.56
CA MET A 177 3.09 5.18 -9.29
C MET A 177 1.64 4.87 -8.93
N LEU A 178 1.26 3.60 -8.86
CA LEU A 178 -0.06 3.15 -8.43
C LEU A 178 -0.42 3.73 -7.06
N THR A 179 0.46 3.55 -6.06
CA THR A 179 0.26 4.02 -4.69
C THR A 179 0.07 5.53 -4.60
N LEU A 180 0.86 6.30 -5.37
CA LEU A 180 0.72 7.75 -5.48
C LEU A 180 -0.64 8.13 -6.07
N LEU A 181 -1.05 7.51 -7.17
CA LEU A 181 -2.30 7.81 -7.86
C LEU A 181 -3.53 7.48 -7.01
N LEU A 182 -3.53 6.36 -6.29
CA LEU A 182 -4.58 6.02 -5.33
C LEU A 182 -4.67 7.07 -4.20
N ALA A 183 -3.52 7.53 -3.68
CA ALA A 183 -3.48 8.58 -2.67
C ALA A 183 -4.01 9.93 -3.21
N ILE A 184 -3.64 10.32 -4.43
CA ILE A 184 -4.17 11.53 -5.11
C ILE A 184 -5.68 11.41 -5.31
N GLY A 185 -6.17 10.26 -5.74
CA GLY A 185 -7.60 10.01 -5.93
C GLY A 185 -8.41 10.16 -4.64
N ALA A 186 -7.93 9.55 -3.54
CA ALA A 186 -8.54 9.68 -2.23
C ALA A 186 -8.50 11.15 -1.72
N TRP A 187 -7.36 11.82 -1.87
CA TRP A 187 -7.22 13.24 -1.51
C TRP A 187 -8.14 14.14 -2.34
N GLY A 188 -8.24 13.92 -3.66
CA GLY A 188 -9.13 14.67 -4.56
C GLY A 188 -10.59 14.56 -4.13
N LEU A 189 -11.07 13.36 -3.77
CA LEU A 189 -12.41 13.17 -3.22
C LEU A 189 -12.64 13.99 -1.93
N LEU A 190 -11.69 13.91 -0.97
CA LEU A 190 -11.80 14.64 0.30
C LEU A 190 -11.79 16.16 0.09
N GLU A 191 -10.98 16.66 -0.85
CA GLU A 191 -10.98 18.08 -1.24
C GLU A 191 -12.29 18.50 -1.92
N SER A 192 -12.87 17.63 -2.77
CA SER A 192 -14.19 17.87 -3.38
C SER A 192 -15.27 18.04 -2.31
N LEU A 193 -15.28 17.15 -1.31
CA LEU A 193 -16.22 17.24 -0.19
C LEU A 193 -16.00 18.51 0.67
N ARG A 194 -14.74 18.90 0.89
CA ARG A 194 -14.39 20.12 1.63
C ARG A 194 -14.80 21.38 0.87
N ALA A 195 -14.48 21.45 -0.44
CA ALA A 195 -14.83 22.56 -1.30
C ALA A 195 -16.36 22.77 -1.39
N GLY A 196 -17.13 21.67 -1.50
CA GLY A 196 -18.58 21.72 -1.56
C GLY A 196 -19.26 22.22 -0.26
N ARG A 197 -18.56 22.21 0.88
CA ARG A 197 -19.03 22.82 2.13
C ARG A 197 -18.81 24.33 2.13
N ALA A 198 -17.59 24.77 1.76
CA ALA A 198 -17.26 26.17 1.71
C ALA A 198 -18.17 26.97 0.74
N ASP A 199 -18.58 26.32 -0.37
CA ASP A 199 -19.48 26.89 -1.37
C ASP A 199 -20.89 27.15 -0.81
N GLN A 200 -21.40 26.28 0.06
CA GLN A 200 -22.74 26.43 0.66
C GLN A 200 -22.76 27.34 1.89
N ASP A 201 -21.71 27.30 2.71
CA ASP A 201 -21.62 28.13 3.90
C ASP A 201 -21.41 29.62 3.49
N GLY A 202 -20.75 29.89 2.34
CA GLY A 202 -20.65 31.24 1.72
C GLY A 202 -21.95 31.78 1.08
N GLN A 203 -22.87 30.89 0.68
CA GLN A 203 -24.17 31.29 0.13
C GLN A 203 -25.20 31.65 1.23
N THR A 204 -24.98 31.23 2.47
CA THR A 204 -25.91 31.50 3.60
C THR A 204 -25.66 32.82 4.31
N GLY A 205 -24.68 33.61 3.85
CA GLY A 205 -24.56 35.04 4.27
C GLY A 205 -24.21 35.31 5.73
N LEU A 206 -23.82 34.31 6.50
CA LEU A 206 -23.63 34.47 7.95
C LEU A 206 -22.18 34.79 8.38
N ASP A 207 -21.21 34.87 7.42
CA ASP A 207 -19.81 35.14 7.76
C ASP A 207 -19.11 36.03 6.73
N GLU A 208 -19.62 37.23 6.46
CA GLU A 208 -18.92 38.17 5.57
C GLU A 208 -17.59 38.68 6.16
N GLN A 209 -17.44 38.63 7.49
CA GLN A 209 -16.19 39.00 8.15
C GLN A 209 -15.14 37.87 8.24
N ALA A 210 -15.52 36.61 8.06
CA ALA A 210 -14.58 35.49 7.99
C ALA A 210 -14.03 35.23 6.59
N SER A 211 -14.58 35.87 5.56
CA SER A 211 -14.25 35.63 4.14
C SER A 211 -12.93 36.25 3.67
N VAL A 212 -12.33 37.15 4.44
CA VAL A 212 -11.07 37.85 4.03
C VAL A 212 -9.83 36.95 4.04
N ALA A 213 -9.90 35.71 4.56
CA ALA A 213 -8.74 34.83 4.71
C ALA A 213 -8.72 33.58 3.81
N GLN A 214 -9.69 33.40 2.88
CA GLN A 214 -9.70 32.19 2.02
C GLN A 214 -9.49 32.55 0.55
N PRO A 215 -8.30 32.29 -0.02
CA PRO A 215 -8.11 32.37 -1.45
C PRO A 215 -8.75 31.15 -2.13
N GLY A 216 -9.76 31.38 -2.93
CA GLY A 216 -10.30 30.43 -3.89
C GLY A 216 -11.70 29.92 -3.58
N LYS A 217 -12.65 30.37 -4.39
CA LYS A 217 -13.96 29.72 -4.55
C LYS A 217 -13.69 28.23 -4.78
N GLY A 218 -14.18 27.35 -3.87
CA GLY A 218 -13.98 25.93 -3.98
C GLY A 218 -14.66 25.39 -5.23
N HIS A 219 -13.93 24.69 -6.09
CA HIS A 219 -14.48 24.00 -7.26
C HIS A 219 -14.63 22.50 -6.95
N PRO A 220 -15.73 22.06 -6.30
CA PRO A 220 -15.88 20.67 -5.88
C PRO A 220 -15.86 19.69 -7.06
N LEU A 221 -16.37 20.10 -8.22
CA LEU A 221 -16.33 19.29 -9.44
C LEU A 221 -14.88 19.07 -9.94
N LEU A 222 -14.06 20.13 -9.94
CA LEU A 222 -12.66 20.01 -10.38
C LEU A 222 -11.88 18.96 -9.55
N TRP A 223 -12.04 18.99 -8.22
CA TRP A 223 -11.37 18.01 -7.37
C TRP A 223 -11.90 16.58 -7.57
N LEU A 224 -13.17 16.44 -7.90
CA LEU A 224 -13.74 15.14 -8.26
C LEU A 224 -13.19 14.65 -9.60
N MET A 225 -12.97 15.56 -10.58
CA MET A 225 -12.27 15.24 -11.83
C MET A 225 -10.82 14.82 -11.59
N VAL A 226 -10.09 15.52 -10.69
CA VAL A 226 -8.73 15.11 -10.29
C VAL A 226 -8.73 13.69 -9.74
N SER A 227 -9.71 13.34 -8.89
CA SER A 227 -9.88 11.97 -8.39
C SER A 227 -10.13 10.97 -9.53
N ALA A 228 -11.02 11.30 -10.48
CA ALA A 228 -11.34 10.44 -11.61
C ALA A 228 -10.13 10.22 -12.54
N VAL A 229 -9.38 11.29 -12.86
CA VAL A 229 -8.15 11.20 -13.66
C VAL A 229 -7.11 10.33 -12.96
N ALA A 230 -6.90 10.52 -11.65
CA ALA A 230 -5.94 9.73 -10.88
C ALA A 230 -6.27 8.22 -10.91
N PHE A 231 -7.55 7.83 -10.73
CA PHE A 231 -7.96 6.43 -10.83
C PHE A 231 -7.89 5.89 -12.27
N GLY A 232 -8.20 6.71 -13.29
CA GLY A 232 -8.01 6.33 -14.68
C GLY A 232 -6.55 6.07 -15.04
N LEU A 233 -5.63 6.90 -14.54
CA LEU A 233 -4.19 6.69 -14.69
C LEU A 233 -3.69 5.50 -13.85
N ALA A 234 -4.27 5.24 -12.68
CA ALA A 234 -3.99 4.04 -11.88
C ALA A 234 -4.34 2.77 -12.66
N PHE A 235 -5.45 2.78 -13.41
CA PHE A 235 -5.77 1.68 -14.33
C PHE A 235 -4.71 1.56 -15.45
N ASN A 236 -4.29 2.67 -16.07
CA ASN A 236 -3.24 2.68 -17.09
C ASN A 236 -1.83 2.41 -16.51
N THR A 237 -1.71 2.21 -15.21
CA THR A 237 -0.51 1.75 -14.51
C THR A 237 -0.58 0.25 -14.22
N LYS A 238 -1.74 -0.23 -13.70
CA LYS A 238 -1.85 -1.62 -13.22
C LYS A 238 -3.24 -2.25 -13.39
N MET A 239 -4.02 -1.75 -14.35
CA MET A 239 -5.35 -2.26 -14.71
C MET A 239 -6.31 -2.41 -13.53
N LEU A 240 -7.00 -3.55 -13.39
CA LEU A 240 -8.05 -3.72 -12.37
C LEU A 240 -7.55 -3.63 -10.92
N GLU A 241 -6.25 -3.85 -10.66
CA GLU A 241 -5.68 -3.64 -9.33
C GLU A 241 -5.81 -2.18 -8.90
N GLY A 242 -5.65 -1.23 -9.83
CA GLY A 242 -5.89 0.20 -9.59
C GLY A 242 -7.34 0.55 -9.21
N PHE A 243 -8.28 -0.37 -9.38
CA PHE A 243 -9.69 -0.15 -9.09
C PHE A 243 -10.18 -0.83 -7.80
N ILE A 244 -9.32 -1.56 -7.07
CA ILE A 244 -9.74 -2.23 -5.83
C ILE A 244 -10.33 -1.21 -4.83
N ALA A 245 -9.67 -0.06 -4.65
CA ALA A 245 -10.13 0.98 -3.74
C ALA A 245 -11.26 1.87 -4.33
N LEU A 246 -11.48 1.86 -5.65
CA LEU A 246 -12.39 2.77 -6.32
C LEU A 246 -13.84 2.71 -5.80
N PRO A 247 -14.46 1.54 -5.51
CA PRO A 247 -15.87 1.46 -5.11
C PRO A 247 -16.23 2.28 -3.87
N ILE A 248 -15.27 2.48 -2.95
CA ILE A 248 -15.54 3.24 -1.72
C ILE A 248 -15.75 4.74 -2.00
N LEU A 249 -15.14 5.28 -3.06
CA LEU A 249 -15.16 6.71 -3.32
C LEU A 249 -16.54 7.26 -3.69
N PRO A 250 -17.27 6.71 -4.69
CA PRO A 250 -18.62 7.15 -5.01
C PRO A 250 -19.57 6.94 -3.84
N VAL A 251 -19.44 5.84 -3.08
CA VAL A 251 -20.25 5.58 -1.89
C VAL A 251 -20.06 6.70 -0.86
N VAL A 252 -18.82 7.04 -0.52
CA VAL A 252 -18.52 8.11 0.44
C VAL A 252 -18.96 9.47 -0.09
N TYR A 253 -18.81 9.75 -1.39
CA TYR A 253 -19.29 10.99 -1.99
C TYR A 253 -20.81 11.14 -1.88
N LEU A 254 -21.57 10.08 -2.22
CA LEU A 254 -23.02 10.06 -2.09
C LEU A 254 -23.49 10.26 -0.63
N LEU A 255 -22.78 9.67 0.32
CA LEU A 255 -23.12 9.78 1.74
C LEU A 255 -22.73 11.15 2.33
N ALA A 256 -21.52 11.64 2.04
CA ALA A 256 -20.92 12.78 2.76
C ALA A 256 -21.09 14.13 2.08
N SER A 257 -21.49 14.19 0.81
CA SER A 257 -21.70 15.47 0.13
C SER A 257 -22.92 16.22 0.68
N LYS A 258 -22.81 17.55 0.85
CA LYS A 258 -23.93 18.43 1.21
C LYS A 258 -24.86 18.74 0.02
N ALA A 259 -24.41 18.54 -1.22
CA ALA A 259 -25.19 18.83 -2.43
C ALA A 259 -26.52 18.04 -2.50
N ARG A 260 -27.50 18.51 -3.26
CA ARG A 260 -28.75 17.77 -3.54
C ARG A 260 -28.44 16.46 -4.27
N LEU A 261 -29.22 15.41 -4.06
CA LEU A 261 -28.95 14.09 -4.63
C LEU A 261 -28.77 14.14 -6.17
N ARG A 262 -29.63 14.85 -6.87
CA ARG A 262 -29.49 15.06 -8.33
C ARG A 262 -28.13 15.62 -8.71
N THR A 263 -27.67 16.66 -7.99
CA THR A 263 -26.36 17.25 -8.22
C THR A 263 -25.21 16.28 -7.92
N ARG A 264 -25.33 15.43 -6.90
CA ARG A 264 -24.32 14.41 -6.58
C ARG A 264 -24.21 13.41 -7.73
N ILE A 265 -25.36 12.92 -8.21
CA ILE A 265 -25.43 11.96 -9.33
C ILE A 265 -24.82 12.60 -10.58
N VAL A 266 -25.21 13.82 -10.97
CA VAL A 266 -24.65 14.51 -12.14
C VAL A 266 -23.14 14.68 -12.04
N ARG A 267 -22.62 15.10 -10.87
CA ARG A 267 -21.18 15.24 -10.65
C ARG A 267 -20.46 13.91 -10.71
N LEU A 268 -21.03 12.84 -10.13
CA LEU A 268 -20.46 11.48 -10.20
C LEU A 268 -20.50 10.93 -11.62
N SER A 269 -21.58 11.15 -12.37
CA SER A 269 -21.66 10.75 -13.78
C SER A 269 -20.63 11.45 -14.63
N ALA A 270 -20.42 12.77 -14.41
CA ALA A 270 -19.37 13.52 -15.10
C ALA A 270 -17.97 13.01 -14.74
N ALA A 271 -17.71 12.72 -13.46
CA ALA A 271 -16.45 12.11 -13.02
C ALA A 271 -16.27 10.68 -13.57
N GLY A 272 -17.34 9.90 -13.60
CA GLY A 272 -17.36 8.57 -14.22
C GLY A 272 -17.07 8.63 -15.72
N GLY A 273 -17.58 9.63 -16.43
CA GLY A 273 -17.25 9.88 -17.83
C GLY A 273 -15.75 10.17 -18.03
N VAL A 274 -15.17 11.06 -17.20
CA VAL A 274 -13.73 11.35 -17.24
C VAL A 274 -12.91 10.11 -16.88
N LEU A 275 -13.30 9.37 -15.83
CA LEU A 275 -12.67 8.11 -15.47
C LEU A 275 -12.67 7.13 -16.64
N ALA A 276 -13.82 6.94 -17.30
CA ALA A 276 -13.96 6.04 -18.43
C ALA A 276 -13.06 6.47 -19.60
N VAL A 277 -13.06 7.77 -19.95
CA VAL A 277 -12.20 8.30 -21.03
C VAL A 277 -10.73 8.04 -20.73
N VAL A 278 -10.24 8.37 -19.53
CA VAL A 278 -8.83 8.17 -19.17
C VAL A 278 -8.48 6.68 -19.13
N THR A 279 -9.34 5.85 -18.54
CA THR A 279 -9.13 4.40 -18.41
C THR A 279 -9.06 3.72 -19.78
N LEU A 280 -10.02 4.03 -20.65
CA LEU A 280 -10.20 3.33 -21.91
C LEU A 280 -9.34 3.90 -23.05
N SER A 281 -8.78 5.11 -22.89
CA SER A 281 -8.09 5.81 -23.97
C SER A 281 -6.97 4.99 -24.61
N TRP A 282 -5.95 4.61 -23.83
CA TRP A 282 -4.82 3.84 -24.36
C TRP A 282 -5.24 2.45 -24.84
N MET A 283 -6.01 1.74 -24.03
CA MET A 283 -6.50 0.40 -24.33
C MET A 283 -7.27 0.35 -25.66
N THR A 284 -8.20 1.29 -25.85
CA THR A 284 -9.01 1.35 -27.08
C THR A 284 -8.16 1.70 -28.29
N ILE A 285 -7.23 2.67 -28.17
CA ILE A 285 -6.34 3.04 -29.26
C ILE A 285 -5.52 1.83 -29.69
N VAL A 286 -4.92 1.09 -28.74
CA VAL A 286 -4.11 -0.10 -29.07
C VAL A 286 -4.95 -1.19 -29.74
N ASP A 287 -6.13 -1.49 -29.21
CA ASP A 287 -6.97 -2.59 -29.74
C ASP A 287 -7.61 -2.24 -31.11
N LEU A 288 -7.72 -0.96 -31.47
CA LEU A 288 -8.17 -0.51 -32.78
C LEU A 288 -7.07 -0.58 -33.85
N ILE A 289 -5.79 -0.60 -33.48
CA ILE A 289 -4.68 -0.73 -34.43
C ILE A 289 -4.58 -2.20 -34.89
N PRO A 290 -4.48 -2.42 -36.22
CA PRO A 290 -4.36 -3.79 -36.75
C PRO A 290 -3.21 -4.57 -36.09
N LYS A 291 -3.43 -5.85 -35.80
CA LYS A 291 -2.45 -6.74 -35.15
C LYS A 291 -1.11 -6.85 -35.92
N THR A 292 -1.14 -6.70 -37.24
CA THR A 292 0.04 -6.68 -38.10
C THR A 292 0.92 -5.44 -37.95
N SER A 293 0.39 -4.35 -37.36
CA SER A 293 1.07 -3.04 -37.25
C SER A 293 1.51 -2.71 -35.83
N ARG A 294 1.14 -3.55 -34.85
CA ARG A 294 1.47 -3.37 -33.44
C ARG A 294 2.17 -4.59 -32.85
N PRO A 295 2.85 -4.44 -31.70
CA PRO A 295 3.38 -5.59 -30.98
C PRO A 295 2.27 -6.52 -30.50
N TYR A 296 2.60 -7.79 -30.29
CA TYR A 296 1.72 -8.70 -29.57
C TYR A 296 1.50 -8.18 -28.13
N VAL A 297 0.26 -8.18 -27.66
CA VAL A 297 -0.07 -7.78 -26.28
C VAL A 297 0.32 -8.91 -25.33
N GLY A 298 1.47 -8.76 -24.67
CA GLY A 298 2.06 -9.76 -23.79
C GLY A 298 1.11 -10.20 -22.66
N SER A 299 1.13 -11.49 -22.36
CA SER A 299 0.26 -12.14 -21.36
C SER A 299 -1.24 -12.14 -21.68
N SER A 300 -1.65 -11.71 -22.89
CA SER A 300 -2.99 -11.91 -23.40
C SER A 300 -3.11 -13.25 -24.14
N SER A 301 -4.31 -13.83 -24.21
CA SER A 301 -4.54 -15.08 -24.95
C SER A 301 -5.03 -14.85 -26.39
N ASN A 302 -5.48 -13.64 -26.72
CA ASN A 302 -6.07 -13.28 -28.01
C ASN A 302 -5.47 -12.02 -28.64
N ASP A 303 -4.33 -11.58 -28.11
CA ASP A 303 -3.64 -10.40 -28.58
C ASP A 303 -4.51 -9.12 -28.51
N THR A 304 -5.15 -8.87 -27.34
CA THR A 304 -5.87 -7.63 -27.07
C THR A 304 -5.58 -7.13 -25.65
N VAL A 305 -5.55 -5.81 -25.50
CA VAL A 305 -5.39 -5.17 -24.18
C VAL A 305 -6.60 -5.43 -23.31
N TRP A 306 -7.80 -5.55 -23.90
CA TRP A 306 -9.00 -5.96 -23.18
C TRP A 306 -8.83 -7.32 -22.50
N ASN A 307 -8.32 -8.31 -23.22
CA ASN A 307 -8.07 -9.64 -22.65
C ASN A 307 -6.99 -9.61 -21.55
N LEU A 308 -5.93 -8.83 -21.75
CA LEU A 308 -4.91 -8.60 -20.72
C LEU A 308 -5.54 -7.99 -19.44
N ALA A 309 -6.40 -6.97 -19.58
CA ALA A 309 -7.00 -6.26 -18.45
C ALA A 309 -7.99 -7.11 -17.65
N VAL A 310 -8.89 -7.82 -18.34
CA VAL A 310 -9.95 -8.60 -17.69
C VAL A 310 -9.46 -10.01 -17.32
N GLY A 311 -8.60 -10.60 -18.16
CA GLY A 311 -8.03 -11.94 -17.97
C GLY A 311 -6.87 -11.92 -16.98
N TYR A 312 -5.64 -11.78 -17.49
CA TYR A 312 -4.41 -11.95 -16.70
C TYR A 312 -4.27 -10.95 -15.54
N ASN A 313 -4.49 -9.65 -15.78
CA ASN A 313 -4.40 -8.59 -14.76
C ASN A 313 -5.72 -8.34 -14.03
N GLY A 314 -6.75 -9.15 -14.27
CA GLY A 314 -8.07 -9.02 -13.69
C GLY A 314 -8.53 -10.26 -12.94
N PHE A 315 -9.58 -10.89 -13.45
CA PHE A 315 -10.19 -12.05 -12.80
C PHE A 315 -9.22 -13.23 -12.66
N GLY A 316 -8.26 -13.40 -13.56
CA GLY A 316 -7.22 -14.42 -13.45
C GLY A 316 -6.39 -14.30 -12.16
N ARG A 317 -6.20 -13.08 -11.63
CA ARG A 317 -5.56 -12.86 -10.33
C ARG A 317 -6.46 -13.27 -9.16
N ILE A 318 -7.77 -13.08 -9.29
CA ILE A 318 -8.73 -13.37 -8.20
C ILE A 318 -9.04 -14.87 -8.13
N THR A 319 -9.28 -15.53 -9.27
CA THR A 319 -9.80 -16.90 -9.33
C THR A 319 -8.70 -17.98 -9.44
N GLY A 320 -7.46 -17.59 -9.74
CA GLY A 320 -6.34 -18.53 -9.95
C GLY A 320 -6.42 -19.34 -11.24
N GLY A 321 -7.48 -19.15 -12.05
CA GLY A 321 -7.67 -19.79 -13.35
C GLY A 321 -7.00 -19.00 -14.45
N GLY A 322 -5.93 -19.54 -15.05
CA GLY A 322 -5.35 -19.06 -16.31
C GLY A 322 -6.25 -19.37 -17.53
N ALA A 323 -7.53 -19.69 -17.33
CA ALA A 323 -8.48 -20.00 -18.37
C ALA A 323 -9.15 -18.73 -18.89
N GLY A 324 -8.99 -18.47 -20.17
CA GLY A 324 -9.60 -17.32 -20.85
C GLY A 324 -11.09 -17.22 -20.62
N PHE A 325 -11.54 -16.05 -20.20
CA PHE A 325 -12.92 -15.60 -20.41
C PHE A 325 -13.06 -15.24 -21.90
N GLY A 326 -13.43 -16.27 -22.69
CA GLY A 326 -13.63 -16.08 -24.13
C GLY A 326 -13.93 -17.42 -24.78
N GLY A 327 -15.13 -17.95 -24.54
CA GLY A 327 -15.55 -19.19 -25.21
C GLY A 327 -16.74 -19.85 -24.53
N ALA A 328 -17.85 -19.12 -24.29
CA ALA A 328 -19.15 -19.75 -24.25
C ALA A 328 -19.55 -20.08 -25.69
N GLY A 329 -18.80 -20.98 -26.31
CA GLY A 329 -19.17 -21.68 -27.51
C GLY A 329 -20.00 -22.91 -27.08
N THR A 330 -21.31 -22.85 -27.21
CA THR A 330 -22.20 -24.00 -27.23
C THR A 330 -21.72 -24.96 -28.31
N GLY A 331 -20.90 -25.91 -27.91
CA GLY A 331 -20.48 -27.04 -28.71
C GLY A 331 -21.11 -28.33 -28.14
N THR A 332 -22.39 -28.58 -28.47
CA THR A 332 -22.93 -29.89 -28.46
C THR A 332 -22.20 -30.72 -29.49
N SER A 333 -21.26 -31.56 -29.05
CA SER A 333 -20.81 -32.69 -29.85
C SER A 333 -21.20 -33.98 -29.13
N ALA A 334 -22.32 -34.51 -29.55
CA ALA A 334 -22.65 -35.92 -29.44
C ALA A 334 -21.58 -36.67 -30.26
N GLY A 335 -20.83 -37.49 -29.63
CA GLY A 335 -19.86 -38.42 -30.22
C GLY A 335 -20.07 -39.79 -29.59
N THR A 336 -20.85 -40.61 -30.22
CA THR A 336 -21.04 -42.04 -30.01
C THR A 336 -19.74 -42.80 -30.19
N GLY A 337 -19.51 -43.80 -29.33
CA GLY A 337 -18.85 -45.05 -29.73
C GLY A 337 -17.65 -45.49 -28.92
N GLY A 338 -17.81 -46.65 -28.31
CA GLY A 338 -16.75 -47.64 -28.16
C GLY A 338 -16.39 -48.05 -26.75
N ALA A 339 -17.12 -49.04 -26.27
CA ALA A 339 -16.79 -49.87 -25.10
C ALA A 339 -15.51 -50.65 -25.28
N THR A 340 -14.74 -50.86 -24.22
CA THR A 340 -14.42 -52.19 -23.62
C THR A 340 -13.24 -52.08 -22.62
N GLY A 341 -13.41 -52.77 -21.52
CA GLY A 341 -12.32 -53.39 -20.78
C GLY A 341 -12.21 -53.02 -19.28
N ALA A 342 -12.94 -53.67 -18.45
CA ALA A 342 -12.67 -54.35 -17.19
C ALA A 342 -11.45 -53.81 -16.40
N GLY A 343 -11.51 -53.49 -15.19
CA GLY A 343 -12.05 -54.00 -13.95
C GLY A 343 -11.01 -53.87 -12.88
N HIS A 344 -11.34 -53.27 -11.79
CA HIS A 344 -11.21 -53.83 -10.44
C HIS A 344 -11.70 -52.84 -9.40
N ALA A 345 -12.69 -53.30 -8.74
CA ALA A 345 -13.28 -52.66 -7.57
C ALA A 345 -12.38 -52.88 -6.35
N GLY A 346 -12.33 -51.92 -5.51
CA GLY A 346 -11.72 -52.04 -4.18
C GLY A 346 -12.46 -51.08 -3.23
N ALA A 347 -13.35 -51.68 -2.45
CA ALA A 347 -14.33 -51.08 -1.59
C ALA A 347 -13.76 -50.28 -0.42
N ALA A 348 -14.45 -49.27 -0.09
CA ALA A 348 -15.04 -48.82 1.18
C ALA A 348 -14.40 -49.31 2.48
N GLY A 349 -14.08 -48.37 3.35
CA GLY A 349 -13.88 -48.60 4.77
C GLY A 349 -14.21 -47.36 5.55
N PHE A 350 -15.47 -47.20 5.95
CA PHE A 350 -15.88 -46.31 7.04
C PHE A 350 -15.43 -46.94 8.34
N GLY A 351 -14.66 -46.16 9.12
CA GLY A 351 -14.30 -46.53 10.52
C GLY A 351 -14.54 -45.33 11.41
N ALA A 352 -15.70 -45.33 12.04
CA ALA A 352 -15.99 -44.51 13.19
C ALA A 352 -15.33 -45.12 14.43
N GLY A 353 -14.70 -44.27 15.26
CA GLY A 353 -14.15 -44.69 16.56
C GLY A 353 -13.78 -43.46 17.36
N GLY A 354 -14.69 -43.05 18.23
CA GLY A 354 -14.49 -41.97 19.17
C GLY A 354 -13.62 -42.39 20.34
N SER A 355 -13.05 -41.40 21.01
CA SER A 355 -12.99 -41.30 22.45
C SER A 355 -12.40 -39.94 22.86
N GLY A 356 -13.03 -39.37 23.81
CA GLY A 356 -12.87 -38.04 24.38
C GLY A 356 -11.53 -37.84 25.08
N GLY A 357 -11.16 -36.60 25.06
CA GLY A 357 -10.07 -36.04 25.85
C GLY A 357 -10.37 -34.55 26.06
N THR A 358 -10.98 -34.21 27.13
CA THR A 358 -11.08 -32.86 27.67
C THR A 358 -9.69 -32.33 28.00
N GLY A 359 -9.20 -31.37 27.23
CA GLY A 359 -7.98 -30.63 27.48
C GLY A 359 -8.21 -29.19 27.12
N SER A 360 -8.53 -28.39 28.12
CA SER A 360 -8.48 -26.92 28.06
C SER A 360 -7.05 -26.46 27.82
N GLY A 361 -6.70 -26.22 26.60
CA GLY A 361 -5.44 -25.62 26.18
C GLY A 361 -5.74 -24.38 25.37
N ALA A 362 -5.37 -23.21 25.87
CA ALA A 362 -5.28 -21.97 25.11
C ALA A 362 -4.42 -22.26 23.87
N GLY A 363 -5.07 -22.44 22.72
CA GLY A 363 -4.41 -22.68 21.45
C GLY A 363 -3.45 -21.55 21.16
N ASN A 364 -2.18 -21.87 21.10
CA ASN A 364 -1.12 -20.94 20.81
C ASN A 364 -1.40 -20.27 19.47
N PHE A 365 -1.52 -18.95 19.47
CA PHE A 365 -1.56 -18.10 18.26
C PHE A 365 -0.36 -18.36 17.34
N ALA A 366 0.74 -18.93 17.87
CA ALA A 366 1.91 -19.39 17.13
C ALA A 366 1.61 -20.63 16.25
N ASP A 367 0.74 -21.55 16.68
CA ASP A 367 0.36 -22.74 15.89
C ASP A 367 -0.54 -22.38 14.70
N PHE A 368 -1.35 -21.32 14.82
CA PHE A 368 -2.11 -20.77 13.69
C PHE A 368 -1.17 -20.20 12.61
N ALA A 369 -0.05 -19.58 13.02
CA ALA A 369 0.95 -19.02 12.11
C ALA A 369 1.79 -20.11 11.41
N HIS A 370 2.01 -21.27 12.05
CA HIS A 370 2.78 -22.39 11.48
C HIS A 370 1.99 -23.26 10.50
N ARG A 371 0.68 -23.38 10.65
CA ARG A 371 -0.17 -24.13 9.72
C ARG A 371 -0.45 -23.41 8.39
N ALA A 372 -0.13 -22.13 8.28
CA ALA A 372 -0.30 -21.34 7.05
C ALA A 372 0.84 -21.53 6.01
N GLY A 373 1.77 -22.46 6.23
CA GLY A 373 3.03 -22.51 5.45
C GLY A 373 3.19 -23.65 4.44
N GLY A 374 2.16 -24.36 4.05
CA GLY A 374 2.36 -25.48 3.13
C GLY A 374 1.22 -25.68 2.11
N GLY A 375 1.36 -25.11 0.91
CA GLY A 375 0.46 -25.39 -0.22
C GLY A 375 0.60 -24.34 -1.32
N ALA A 376 0.51 -24.74 -2.57
CA ALA A 376 0.70 -24.01 -3.83
C ALA A 376 -0.01 -22.64 -3.90
N GLY A 377 0.56 -21.65 -3.28
CA GLY A 377 0.08 -20.27 -3.38
C GLY A 377 1.24 -19.34 -3.66
N GLY A 378 1.42 -18.90 -4.87
CA GLY A 378 2.40 -17.93 -5.37
C GLY A 378 3.38 -17.28 -4.37
N PHE A 379 4.16 -16.30 -4.77
CA PHE A 379 5.18 -15.62 -3.91
C PHE A 379 4.62 -14.97 -2.63
N GLY A 380 3.30 -14.75 -2.55
CA GLY A 380 2.61 -14.15 -1.38
C GLY A 380 2.08 -15.14 -0.35
N GLY A 381 2.30 -16.45 -0.52
CA GLY A 381 1.79 -17.49 0.39
C GLY A 381 0.31 -17.85 0.16
N GLN A 382 -0.20 -18.76 0.99
CA GLN A 382 -1.55 -19.34 0.83
C GLN A 382 -2.66 -18.29 1.02
N ALA A 383 -3.71 -18.36 0.17
CA ALA A 383 -4.88 -17.51 0.29
C ALA A 383 -5.62 -17.74 1.61
N GLY A 384 -6.04 -16.66 2.26
CA GLY A 384 -6.76 -16.70 3.53
C GLY A 384 -6.55 -15.44 4.35
N ILE A 385 -7.35 -15.24 5.37
CA ILE A 385 -7.33 -14.04 6.23
C ILE A 385 -5.98 -13.80 6.91
N GLY A 386 -5.21 -14.87 7.15
CA GLY A 386 -3.87 -14.82 7.76
C GLY A 386 -2.74 -14.45 6.80
N ARG A 387 -2.99 -14.36 5.48
CA ARG A 387 -1.94 -14.14 4.46
C ARG A 387 -1.09 -12.90 4.73
N MET A 388 -1.72 -11.78 5.11
CA MET A 388 -0.99 -10.53 5.42
C MET A 388 -0.08 -10.65 6.65
N PHE A 389 -0.30 -11.65 7.49
CA PHE A 389 0.48 -11.93 8.70
C PHE A 389 1.46 -13.10 8.53
N ALA A 390 1.47 -13.75 7.38
CA ALA A 390 2.36 -14.88 7.06
C ALA A 390 3.85 -14.48 7.06
N SER A 391 4.75 -15.45 6.96
CA SER A 391 6.20 -15.21 7.01
C SER A 391 6.68 -14.25 5.93
N THR A 392 6.17 -14.38 4.71
CA THR A 392 6.58 -13.57 3.57
C THR A 392 6.09 -12.12 3.65
N LEU A 393 4.79 -11.93 3.92
CA LEU A 393 4.15 -10.59 3.86
C LEU A 393 4.19 -9.87 5.20
N GLY A 394 4.22 -10.59 6.32
CA GLY A 394 4.10 -10.01 7.65
C GLY A 394 5.16 -8.95 7.95
N GLY A 395 6.43 -9.23 7.63
CA GLY A 395 7.53 -8.29 7.79
C GLY A 395 7.50 -7.12 6.82
N GLN A 396 6.71 -7.18 5.74
CA GLN A 396 6.63 -6.16 4.72
C GLN A 396 5.57 -5.09 5.01
N ILE A 397 4.36 -5.52 5.49
CA ILE A 397 3.20 -4.62 5.59
C ILE A 397 2.43 -4.69 6.91
N SER A 398 2.49 -5.81 7.66
CA SER A 398 1.53 -6.04 8.75
C SER A 398 1.84 -5.34 10.07
N TRP A 399 2.97 -4.66 10.20
CA TRP A 399 3.43 -4.03 11.45
C TRP A 399 2.38 -3.16 12.14
N LEU A 400 1.65 -2.35 11.36
CA LEU A 400 0.69 -1.37 11.84
C LEU A 400 -0.77 -1.78 11.59
N ILE A 401 -1.04 -2.93 10.94
CA ILE A 401 -2.41 -3.41 10.68
C ILE A 401 -3.21 -3.55 11.98
N PRO A 402 -2.67 -4.15 13.07
CA PRO A 402 -3.44 -4.25 14.32
C PRO A 402 -3.83 -2.88 14.89
N PHE A 403 -2.91 -1.91 14.88
CA PHE A 403 -3.21 -0.55 15.34
C PHE A 403 -4.24 0.14 14.45
N ALA A 404 -4.08 0.05 13.12
CA ALA A 404 -4.99 0.66 12.14
C ALA A 404 -6.41 0.11 12.26
N ALA A 405 -6.57 -1.19 12.49
CA ALA A 405 -7.88 -1.83 12.70
C ALA A 405 -8.56 -1.32 13.99
N ILE A 406 -7.83 -1.29 15.11
CA ILE A 406 -8.35 -0.73 16.37
C ILE A 406 -8.68 0.75 16.20
N ALA A 407 -7.82 1.51 15.52
CA ALA A 407 -8.02 2.93 15.25
C ALA A 407 -9.27 3.18 14.39
N LEU A 408 -9.51 2.36 13.37
CA LEU A 408 -10.70 2.44 12.51
C LEU A 408 -11.97 2.25 13.32
N ILE A 409 -12.06 1.17 14.09
CA ILE A 409 -13.21 0.87 14.95
C ILE A 409 -13.43 2.02 15.95
N ALA A 410 -12.38 2.41 16.64
CA ALA A 410 -12.45 3.49 17.64
C ALA A 410 -12.86 4.83 17.01
N ALA A 411 -12.32 5.18 15.83
CA ALA A 411 -12.69 6.42 15.14
C ALA A 411 -14.17 6.43 14.73
N ILE A 412 -14.70 5.30 14.24
CA ILE A 412 -16.13 5.16 13.91
C ILE A 412 -16.99 5.38 15.15
N VAL A 413 -16.63 4.76 16.28
CA VAL A 413 -17.38 4.91 17.55
C VAL A 413 -17.27 6.34 18.09
N LEU A 414 -16.08 6.96 18.09
CA LEU A 414 -15.86 8.33 18.55
C LEU A 414 -16.58 9.38 17.70
N ILE A 415 -16.69 9.14 16.38
CA ILE A 415 -17.50 9.97 15.49
C ILE A 415 -19.00 9.85 15.83
N GLY A 416 -19.46 8.65 16.22
CA GLY A 416 -20.80 8.39 16.73
C GLY A 416 -21.91 8.96 15.85
N ARG A 417 -22.80 9.81 16.43
CA ARG A 417 -23.97 10.40 15.75
C ARG A 417 -23.70 11.71 15.02
N ARG A 418 -22.43 12.07 14.75
CA ARG A 418 -22.15 13.27 13.94
C ARG A 418 -22.89 13.22 12.60
N PRO A 419 -23.21 14.38 11.99
CA PRO A 419 -23.89 14.42 10.71
C PRO A 419 -23.17 13.56 9.64
N ARG A 420 -23.91 12.95 8.75
CA ARG A 420 -23.35 12.16 7.62
C ARG A 420 -22.36 12.96 6.78
N THR A 421 -22.55 14.29 6.73
CA THR A 421 -21.70 15.22 6.00
C THR A 421 -20.43 15.63 6.78
N ASP A 422 -20.13 15.05 7.96
CA ASP A 422 -18.89 15.32 8.70
C ASP A 422 -17.66 14.86 7.91
N LEU A 423 -16.65 15.75 7.77
CA LEU A 423 -15.47 15.46 6.95
C LEU A 423 -14.54 14.41 7.58
N ALA A 424 -14.50 14.37 8.92
CA ALA A 424 -13.72 13.35 9.61
C ALA A 424 -14.34 11.97 9.42
N ARG A 425 -15.68 11.89 9.42
CA ARG A 425 -16.39 10.67 9.04
C ARG A 425 -16.03 10.24 7.63
N ALA A 426 -16.08 11.17 6.66
CA ALA A 426 -15.72 10.88 5.28
C ALA A 426 -14.27 10.38 5.16
N GLY A 427 -13.31 11.03 5.82
CA GLY A 427 -11.91 10.60 5.83
C GLY A 427 -11.72 9.20 6.40
N VAL A 428 -12.35 8.90 7.56
CA VAL A 428 -12.29 7.56 8.17
C VAL A 428 -12.92 6.49 7.27
N LEU A 429 -14.03 6.81 6.59
CA LEU A 429 -14.68 5.88 5.66
C LEU A 429 -13.86 5.65 4.39
N VAL A 430 -13.20 6.68 3.84
CA VAL A 430 -12.31 6.53 2.68
C VAL A 430 -11.13 5.62 3.02
N PHE A 431 -10.36 5.96 4.07
CA PHE A 431 -9.19 5.16 4.42
C PHE A 431 -9.56 3.79 4.98
N GLY A 432 -10.63 3.69 5.77
CA GLY A 432 -11.10 2.41 6.32
C GLY A 432 -11.65 1.48 5.24
N GLY A 433 -12.45 2.02 4.33
CA GLY A 433 -13.01 1.25 3.20
C GLY A 433 -11.92 0.83 2.21
N TRP A 434 -10.96 1.72 1.90
CA TRP A 434 -9.80 1.38 1.09
C TRP A 434 -9.00 0.23 1.72
N LEU A 435 -8.60 0.36 2.99
CA LEU A 435 -7.87 -0.70 3.69
C LEU A 435 -8.64 -2.03 3.69
N LEU A 436 -9.95 -1.98 3.94
CA LEU A 436 -10.77 -3.19 3.99
C LEU A 436 -10.85 -3.89 2.63
N LEU A 437 -11.09 -3.14 1.54
CA LEU A 437 -11.17 -3.71 0.19
C LEU A 437 -9.84 -4.33 -0.23
N GLU A 438 -8.71 -3.61 -0.07
CA GLU A 438 -7.38 -4.15 -0.37
C GLU A 438 -7.05 -5.37 0.49
N PHE A 439 -7.31 -5.29 1.81
CA PHE A 439 -7.06 -6.42 2.71
C PHE A 439 -7.84 -7.67 2.29
N VAL A 440 -9.12 -7.53 1.94
CA VAL A 440 -9.97 -8.67 1.54
C VAL A 440 -9.48 -9.23 0.20
N VAL A 441 -9.31 -8.39 -0.82
CA VAL A 441 -8.90 -8.86 -2.15
C VAL A 441 -7.52 -9.53 -2.08
N LEU A 442 -6.52 -8.86 -1.51
CA LEU A 442 -5.16 -9.40 -1.44
C LEU A 442 -5.03 -10.61 -0.51
N SER A 443 -5.89 -10.75 0.52
CA SER A 443 -5.90 -11.94 1.38
C SER A 443 -6.49 -13.16 0.68
N PHE A 444 -7.54 -13.00 -0.12
CA PHE A 444 -8.30 -14.12 -0.64
C PHE A 444 -8.07 -14.42 -2.13
N GLN A 445 -7.41 -13.56 -2.89
CA GLN A 445 -7.06 -13.85 -4.27
C GLN A 445 -6.23 -15.15 -4.39
N GLN A 446 -6.55 -15.99 -5.40
CA GLN A 446 -5.96 -17.31 -5.60
C GLN A 446 -4.88 -17.32 -6.70
N GLY A 447 -4.85 -16.31 -7.57
CA GLY A 447 -3.84 -16.16 -8.61
C GLY A 447 -2.48 -15.73 -8.07
N THR A 448 -1.55 -15.40 -8.96
CA THR A 448 -0.20 -14.96 -8.59
C THR A 448 -0.26 -13.75 -7.68
N GLN A 449 0.26 -13.89 -6.47
CA GLN A 449 0.38 -12.83 -5.46
C GLN A 449 1.85 -12.47 -5.30
N HIS A 450 2.21 -11.25 -5.67
CA HIS A 450 3.53 -10.69 -5.38
C HIS A 450 3.52 -9.90 -4.06
N PRO A 451 4.60 -9.94 -3.26
CA PRO A 451 4.66 -9.20 -2.00
C PRO A 451 4.42 -7.70 -2.15
N TYR A 452 4.90 -7.09 -3.22
CA TYR A 452 4.82 -5.65 -3.46
C TYR A 452 3.38 -5.14 -3.73
N TYR A 453 2.41 -5.99 -4.09
CA TYR A 453 0.99 -5.58 -4.18
C TYR A 453 0.48 -4.98 -2.86
N THR A 454 1.06 -5.39 -1.73
CA THR A 454 0.69 -4.87 -0.41
C THR A 454 1.06 -3.40 -0.20
N SER A 455 1.87 -2.78 -1.09
CA SER A 455 2.20 -1.35 -1.05
C SER A 455 0.94 -0.48 -1.16
N ALA A 456 -0.08 -0.92 -1.93
CA ALA A 456 -1.37 -0.25 -2.05
C ALA A 456 -2.15 -0.14 -0.72
N MET A 457 -1.86 -1.02 0.26
CA MET A 457 -2.44 -0.94 1.61
C MET A 457 -1.72 0.06 2.53
N ALA A 458 -0.49 0.46 2.20
CA ALA A 458 0.33 1.29 3.09
C ALA A 458 -0.27 2.68 3.38
N PRO A 459 -0.80 3.45 2.39
CA PRO A 459 -1.41 4.75 2.64
C PRO A 459 -2.59 4.71 3.62
N PRO A 460 -3.59 3.83 3.48
CA PRO A 460 -4.69 3.77 4.43
C PRO A 460 -4.27 3.25 5.81
N ILE A 461 -3.33 2.31 5.94
CA ILE A 461 -2.76 1.86 7.22
C ILE A 461 -2.11 3.06 7.93
N ALA A 462 -1.26 3.80 7.23
CA ALA A 462 -0.57 4.98 7.77
C ALA A 462 -1.55 6.08 8.19
N ALA A 463 -2.54 6.39 7.35
CA ALA A 463 -3.58 7.38 7.64
C ALA A 463 -4.38 7.02 8.90
N LEU A 464 -4.87 5.78 9.00
CA LEU A 464 -5.63 5.31 10.17
C LEU A 464 -4.77 5.27 11.43
N THR A 465 -3.48 4.92 11.30
CA THR A 465 -2.54 4.96 12.42
C THR A 465 -2.38 6.39 12.95
N GLY A 466 -2.14 7.36 12.07
CA GLY A 466 -2.02 8.76 12.46
C GLY A 466 -3.29 9.33 13.11
N ILE A 467 -4.45 9.05 12.52
CA ILE A 467 -5.77 9.43 13.05
C ILE A 467 -5.98 8.79 14.43
N GLY A 468 -5.71 7.48 14.53
CA GLY A 468 -5.91 6.68 15.73
C GLY A 468 -5.06 7.14 16.91
N VAL A 469 -3.76 7.39 16.71
CA VAL A 469 -2.87 7.86 17.77
C VAL A 469 -3.42 9.12 18.42
N VAL A 470 -3.83 10.10 17.63
CA VAL A 470 -4.33 11.38 18.18
C VAL A 470 -5.72 11.22 18.78
N ALA A 471 -6.64 10.55 18.09
CA ALA A 471 -8.02 10.36 18.57
C ALA A 471 -8.06 9.52 19.86
N LEU A 472 -7.31 8.41 19.92
CA LEU A 472 -7.21 7.55 21.10
C LEU A 472 -6.51 8.24 22.27
N TYR A 473 -5.48 9.07 22.00
CA TYR A 473 -4.84 9.86 23.03
C TYR A 473 -5.81 10.89 23.65
N GLN A 474 -6.63 11.55 22.82
CA GLN A 474 -7.65 12.46 23.31
C GLN A 474 -8.75 11.73 24.10
N ALA A 475 -9.17 10.55 23.64
CA ALA A 475 -10.12 9.70 24.33
C ALA A 475 -9.57 9.18 25.67
N TYR A 476 -8.31 8.73 25.69
CA TYR A 476 -7.59 8.34 26.92
C TYR A 476 -7.66 9.44 28.01
N ARG A 477 -7.57 10.72 27.61
CA ARG A 477 -7.62 11.84 28.57
C ARG A 477 -9.00 12.09 29.17
N ARG A 478 -10.06 11.52 28.62
CA ARG A 478 -11.45 11.69 29.12
C ARG A 478 -11.79 10.79 30.30
N SER A 479 -10.87 9.90 30.72
CA SER A 479 -10.92 9.05 31.92
C SER A 479 -12.04 8.00 32.05
N ASP A 480 -12.74 7.68 30.97
CA ASP A 480 -13.71 6.58 30.90
C ASP A 480 -13.04 5.27 30.49
N TRP A 481 -13.80 4.22 30.14
CA TRP A 481 -13.28 2.97 29.57
C TRP A 481 -12.39 3.19 28.34
N TRP A 482 -12.52 4.33 27.65
CA TRP A 482 -11.64 4.76 26.56
C TRP A 482 -10.17 4.87 26.96
N SER A 483 -9.89 5.05 28.25
CA SER A 483 -8.50 5.09 28.76
C SER A 483 -7.76 3.76 28.58
N LEU A 484 -8.46 2.65 28.33
CA LEU A 484 -7.88 1.32 28.13
C LEU A 484 -7.56 1.05 26.66
N VAL A 485 -8.22 1.73 25.71
CA VAL A 485 -8.10 1.41 24.28
C VAL A 485 -6.71 1.74 23.71
N LEU A 486 -6.13 2.89 24.09
CA LEU A 486 -4.79 3.27 23.64
C LEU A 486 -3.69 2.33 24.18
N PRO A 487 -3.65 2.01 25.48
CA PRO A 487 -2.72 1.00 25.99
C PRO A 487 -2.88 -0.36 25.33
N ALA A 488 -4.11 -0.82 25.12
CA ALA A 488 -4.40 -2.08 24.43
C ALA A 488 -3.90 -2.07 22.98
N ALA A 489 -4.13 -1.00 22.24
CA ALA A 489 -3.65 -0.86 20.87
C ALA A 489 -2.12 -0.90 20.79
N ILE A 490 -1.41 -0.23 21.72
CA ILE A 490 0.06 -0.28 21.82
C ILE A 490 0.52 -1.69 22.19
N ALA A 491 -0.12 -2.34 23.17
CA ALA A 491 0.24 -3.69 23.62
C ALA A 491 0.09 -4.73 22.51
N ILE A 492 -1.02 -4.72 21.77
CA ILE A 492 -1.28 -5.66 20.68
C ILE A 492 -0.30 -5.42 19.53
N THR A 493 -0.07 -4.15 19.15
CA THR A 493 0.81 -3.80 18.04
C THR A 493 2.27 -4.04 18.37
N GLY A 494 2.73 -3.67 19.59
CA GLY A 494 4.09 -3.92 20.05
C GLY A 494 4.36 -5.42 20.26
N GLY A 495 3.37 -6.18 20.76
CA GLY A 495 3.42 -7.64 20.85
C GLY A 495 3.55 -8.28 19.46
N TRP A 496 2.79 -7.79 18.47
CA TRP A 496 2.92 -8.24 17.09
C TRP A 496 4.29 -7.91 16.50
N ALA A 497 4.80 -6.69 16.72
CA ALA A 497 6.14 -6.29 16.29
C ALA A 497 7.24 -7.17 16.92
N PHE A 498 7.10 -7.54 18.21
CA PHE A 498 7.97 -8.51 18.86
C PHE A 498 7.94 -9.88 18.16
N VAL A 499 6.76 -10.40 17.84
CA VAL A 499 6.59 -11.68 17.12
C VAL A 499 7.29 -11.61 15.76
N LEU A 500 7.11 -10.53 15.00
CA LEU A 500 7.76 -10.36 13.69
C LEU A 500 9.29 -10.35 13.82
N LEU A 501 9.85 -9.62 14.78
CA LEU A 501 11.29 -9.55 15.00
C LEU A 501 11.88 -10.89 15.48
N ARG A 502 11.09 -11.71 16.19
CA ARG A 502 11.51 -13.06 16.64
C ARG A 502 11.50 -14.12 15.53
N ARG A 503 10.93 -13.82 14.37
CA ARG A 503 11.00 -14.72 13.20
C ARG A 503 12.42 -14.86 12.64
N THR A 504 13.26 -13.86 12.85
CA THR A 504 14.67 -13.83 12.43
C THR A 504 15.58 -13.60 13.63
N PRO A 505 15.76 -14.63 14.50
CA PRO A 505 16.41 -14.46 15.80
C PRO A 505 17.89 -14.07 15.71
N GLY A 506 18.58 -14.38 14.59
CA GLY A 506 19.97 -13.98 14.36
C GLY A 506 20.14 -12.51 13.94
N TRP A 507 19.06 -11.83 13.57
CA TRP A 507 19.12 -10.44 13.11
C TRP A 507 18.64 -9.49 14.19
N ASN A 508 19.55 -8.63 14.67
CA ASN A 508 19.24 -7.60 15.68
C ASN A 508 18.37 -8.09 16.84
N ALA A 509 18.74 -9.24 17.46
CA ALA A 509 17.95 -9.89 18.54
C ALA A 509 17.60 -8.91 19.68
N TRP A 510 18.48 -7.93 19.98
CA TRP A 510 18.27 -6.88 20.97
C TRP A 510 17.05 -6.01 20.67
N LEU A 511 16.73 -5.79 19.37
CA LEU A 511 15.63 -4.92 18.95
C LEU A 511 14.26 -5.49 19.37
N ALA A 512 14.08 -6.82 19.29
CA ALA A 512 12.85 -7.47 19.75
C ALA A 512 12.60 -7.18 21.24
N TRP A 513 13.63 -7.32 22.08
CA TRP A 513 13.52 -7.03 23.51
C TRP A 513 13.36 -5.53 23.81
N THR A 514 13.97 -4.66 23.02
CA THR A 514 13.77 -3.20 23.10
C THR A 514 12.32 -2.84 22.80
N VAL A 515 11.73 -3.41 21.75
CA VAL A 515 10.31 -3.20 21.41
C VAL A 515 9.39 -3.74 22.52
N ALA A 516 9.67 -4.94 23.07
CA ALA A 516 8.91 -5.49 24.19
C ALA A 516 9.00 -4.61 25.43
N GLY A 517 10.21 -4.19 25.82
CA GLY A 517 10.43 -3.30 26.97
C GLY A 517 9.74 -1.95 26.78
N ALA A 518 9.87 -1.34 25.59
CA ALA A 518 9.19 -0.08 25.25
C ALA A 518 7.66 -0.23 25.31
N THR A 519 7.12 -1.35 24.84
CA THR A 519 5.69 -1.65 24.93
C THR A 519 5.22 -1.69 26.39
N VAL A 520 5.93 -2.42 27.25
CA VAL A 520 5.64 -2.49 28.68
C VAL A 520 5.71 -1.11 29.34
N VAL A 521 6.79 -0.36 29.07
CA VAL A 521 6.97 1.01 29.63
C VAL A 521 5.84 1.93 29.17
N ALA A 522 5.45 1.90 27.90
CA ALA A 522 4.35 2.75 27.38
C ALA A 522 3.03 2.40 28.06
N VAL A 523 2.69 1.11 28.16
CA VAL A 523 1.45 0.64 28.80
C VAL A 523 1.43 1.01 30.29
N LEU A 524 2.51 0.76 31.02
CA LEU A 524 2.62 1.09 32.44
C LEU A 524 2.57 2.61 32.69
N ALA A 525 3.25 3.41 31.87
CA ALA A 525 3.22 4.86 32.00
C ALA A 525 1.81 5.43 31.77
N LEU A 526 1.04 4.87 30.81
CA LEU A 526 -0.36 5.20 30.60
C LEU A 526 -1.21 4.73 31.77
N ALA A 527 -1.05 3.51 32.27
CA ALA A 527 -1.79 2.98 33.42
C ALA A 527 -1.56 3.83 34.69
N VAL A 528 -0.31 4.16 35.03
CA VAL A 528 0.03 5.03 36.16
C VAL A 528 -0.53 6.45 35.95
N GLY A 529 -0.48 6.97 34.73
CA GLY A 529 -1.08 8.27 34.37
C GLY A 529 -2.59 8.31 34.63
N TRP A 530 -3.29 7.21 34.31
CA TRP A 530 -4.72 7.05 34.54
C TRP A 530 -5.04 6.92 36.05
N LEU A 531 -4.34 6.04 36.80
CA LEU A 531 -4.53 5.85 38.24
C LEU A 531 -4.34 7.18 39.01
N ARG A 532 -3.35 7.97 38.65
CA ARG A 532 -3.12 9.30 39.26
C ARG A 532 -4.23 10.28 38.97
N SER A 533 -4.88 10.19 37.81
CA SER A 533 -6.05 11.05 37.51
C SER A 533 -7.28 10.61 38.27
N ALA A 534 -7.55 9.33 38.39
CA ALA A 534 -8.66 8.78 39.15
C ALA A 534 -8.56 9.10 40.67
N GLY A 535 -7.32 8.97 41.21
CA GLY A 535 -7.07 9.32 42.62
C GLY A 535 -7.19 10.82 42.94
N ALA A 536 -6.97 11.72 41.97
CA ALA A 536 -7.15 13.15 42.11
C ALA A 536 -8.64 13.54 42.15
N THR A 537 -9.47 12.93 41.34
CA THR A 537 -10.94 13.14 41.36
C THR A 537 -11.57 12.58 42.63
N ALA A 538 -11.12 11.44 43.14
CA ALA A 538 -11.58 10.85 44.38
C ALA A 538 -11.22 11.72 45.62
N ARG A 539 -10.13 12.47 45.59
CA ARG A 539 -9.72 13.39 46.67
C ARG A 539 -10.54 14.69 46.71
N VAL A 540 -11.01 15.15 45.55
CA VAL A 540 -11.88 16.36 45.44
C VAL A 540 -13.31 16.03 45.89
N SER A 541 -13.74 14.78 45.77
CA SER A 541 -15.08 14.31 46.14
C SER A 541 -15.20 13.88 47.62
N ARG A 542 -14.11 13.96 48.43
CA ARG A 542 -14.24 13.76 49.89
C ARG A 542 -14.74 15.07 50.50
N PRO A 543 -15.94 15.12 51.11
CA PRO A 543 -16.39 16.27 51.83
C PRO A 543 -15.46 16.48 53.06
N GLY A 544 -14.75 17.57 53.04
CA GLY A 544 -13.98 18.02 54.22
C GLY A 544 -14.87 18.04 55.44
N GLY A 545 -14.34 17.43 56.49
CA GLY A 545 -15.04 17.08 57.70
C GLY A 545 -15.82 18.19 58.36
N ARG A 546 -16.89 17.81 59.00
CA ARG A 546 -17.55 18.30 60.19
C ARG A 546 -17.13 19.72 60.69
N GLY A 547 -17.50 20.78 60.01
CA GLY A 547 -17.22 22.15 60.49
C GLY A 547 -18.09 23.23 59.87
N ALA A 548 -18.70 22.96 58.70
CA ALA A 548 -19.43 23.98 57.95
C ALA A 548 -20.96 23.74 57.91
N ARG A 549 -21.52 22.99 58.83
CA ARG A 549 -22.97 22.65 58.81
C ARG A 549 -23.85 23.65 59.55
N ASN A 550 -23.32 24.63 60.24
CA ASN A 550 -24.12 25.54 61.09
C ASN A 550 -24.31 26.96 60.59
N GLU A 551 -23.77 27.39 59.43
CA GLU A 551 -23.97 28.79 58.97
C GLU A 551 -24.78 28.91 57.67
N ALA A 552 -25.20 27.80 57.03
CA ALA A 552 -25.99 27.87 55.81
C ALA A 552 -27.51 27.75 55.96
N LEU A 553 -28.02 27.78 57.20
CA LEU A 553 -29.46 27.63 57.45
C LEU A 553 -30.17 28.98 57.81
N ALA A 554 -29.50 30.15 57.69
CA ALA A 554 -30.07 31.41 58.15
C ALA A 554 -30.57 32.38 57.07
N THR A 555 -30.50 32.06 55.77
CA THR A 555 -31.00 33.03 54.78
C THR A 555 -31.66 32.35 53.59
N TRP A 556 -32.78 31.65 53.79
CA TRP A 556 -33.70 31.34 52.72
C TRP A 556 -35.13 31.69 53.10
N GLN A 557 -35.63 32.86 52.71
CA GLN A 557 -37.04 33.18 52.73
C GLN A 557 -37.66 32.90 51.37
N PRO A 558 -38.75 32.11 51.30
CA PRO A 558 -39.44 31.89 50.04
C PRO A 558 -40.42 33.06 49.77
N ALA A 559 -40.36 33.63 48.62
CA ALA A 559 -41.30 34.53 48.05
C ALA A 559 -42.64 33.82 47.81
N ARG A 560 -43.70 34.33 48.40
CA ARG A 560 -45.12 33.92 48.22
C ARG A 560 -45.51 34.25 46.76
N ARG A 561 -46.13 33.32 46.11
CA ARG A 561 -47.00 33.55 44.97
C ARG A 561 -48.41 33.10 45.30
N ASP A 562 -49.30 33.98 44.99
CA ASP A 562 -50.73 33.84 45.23
C ASP A 562 -51.41 32.79 44.36
N GLU A 563 -52.45 32.25 44.97
CA GLU A 563 -53.27 31.16 44.50
C GLU A 563 -54.21 31.56 43.35
N GLY A 564 -54.37 30.67 42.40
CA GLY A 564 -55.45 30.63 41.45
C GLY A 564 -55.88 29.18 41.22
N GLN A 565 -56.90 28.79 41.98
CA GLN A 565 -57.54 27.48 41.86
C GLN A 565 -58.30 27.36 40.55
N VAL A 566 -58.15 26.24 39.84
CA VAL A 566 -59.23 25.55 39.12
C VAL A 566 -58.97 24.05 39.15
N GLY A 567 -59.84 23.33 39.86
CA GLY A 567 -59.78 21.89 39.97
C GLY A 567 -60.45 21.18 38.78
N TRP A 568 -59.98 19.98 38.58
CA TRP A 568 -60.79 18.87 38.00
C TRP A 568 -60.29 17.54 38.59
N GLN A 569 -61.24 16.79 39.07
CA GLN A 569 -61.12 15.48 39.70
C GLN A 569 -61.18 14.37 38.66
N PRO A 570 -60.65 13.17 38.98
CA PRO A 570 -60.59 12.03 38.05
C PRO A 570 -61.71 11.03 38.31
N THR A 571 -62.16 10.38 37.27
CA THR A 571 -62.90 9.07 37.32
C THR A 571 -62.20 8.23 36.22
N GLY A 572 -61.75 7.06 36.38
CA GLY A 572 -62.12 5.85 37.09
C GLY A 572 -62.42 4.77 36.08
N HIS A 573 -61.68 3.66 36.09
CA HIS A 573 -61.96 2.30 35.69
C HIS A 573 -62.08 1.93 34.21
N GLY A 574 -61.33 0.86 33.86
CA GLY A 574 -61.86 -0.24 33.03
C GLY A 574 -60.81 -0.98 32.24
N GLU A 575 -60.55 -2.21 32.64
CA GLU A 575 -59.82 -3.29 32.01
C GLU A 575 -60.43 -3.70 30.67
N GLY A 576 -59.59 -4.29 29.76
CA GLY A 576 -60.16 -5.10 28.68
C GLY A 576 -59.17 -5.46 27.58
N GLN A 577 -58.81 -6.68 27.56
CA GLN A 577 -57.97 -7.45 26.66
C GLN A 577 -58.50 -7.55 25.20
N ALA A 578 -57.60 -7.99 24.33
CA ALA A 578 -57.73 -8.86 23.15
C ALA A 578 -57.73 -8.17 21.80
N ALA A 579 -56.67 -8.37 21.07
CA ALA A 579 -56.45 -9.34 19.95
C ALA A 579 -57.26 -9.12 18.66
N TRP A 580 -56.54 -9.24 17.57
CA TRP A 580 -56.84 -9.76 16.20
C TRP A 580 -56.82 -8.79 15.05
N GLU A 581 -55.88 -9.08 14.15
CA GLU A 581 -55.87 -8.82 12.69
C GLU A 581 -57.09 -9.43 11.98
N PRO A 582 -57.14 -9.41 10.65
CA PRO A 582 -56.70 -8.49 9.58
C PRO A 582 -57.80 -8.30 8.45
N THR A 583 -57.32 -7.80 7.31
CA THR A 583 -57.84 -7.90 5.94
C THR A 583 -58.79 -6.82 5.41
N GLY A 584 -58.40 -6.33 4.22
CA GLY A 584 -59.28 -6.28 3.09
C GLY A 584 -59.39 -4.97 2.30
N ARG A 585 -58.71 -4.87 1.20
CA ARG A 585 -59.03 -4.38 -0.16
C ARG A 585 -60.21 -3.40 -0.38
N GLY A 586 -59.96 -2.46 -1.31
CA GLY A 586 -60.97 -1.91 -2.22
C GLY A 586 -60.68 -0.42 -2.47
N THR A 587 -60.05 -0.09 -3.52
CA THR A 587 -60.43 0.40 -4.86
C THR A 587 -61.33 1.63 -4.92
N GLU A 588 -60.92 2.48 -5.89
CA GLU A 588 -61.69 3.41 -6.74
C GLU A 588 -61.86 4.84 -6.23
N GLN A 589 -61.20 5.70 -6.90
CA GLN A 589 -61.49 6.47 -8.13
C GLN A 589 -62.16 7.82 -7.86
N ALA A 590 -61.57 8.78 -8.43
CA ALA A 590 -61.99 9.78 -9.36
C ALA A 590 -62.44 11.16 -8.82
N ASP A 591 -61.80 12.08 -9.38
CA ASP A 591 -62.21 13.21 -10.16
C ASP A 591 -62.30 14.63 -9.58
N GLN A 592 -61.63 15.46 -10.34
CA GLN A 592 -61.96 16.82 -10.80
C GLN A 592 -61.51 18.05 -10.04
N GLN A 593 -60.59 18.68 -10.71
CA GLN A 593 -60.35 20.13 -10.77
C GLN A 593 -61.61 20.86 -11.26
N PRO A 594 -61.73 22.20 -11.34
CA PRO A 594 -60.64 23.22 -11.43
C PRO A 594 -60.97 24.61 -10.78
N GLY A 595 -59.98 25.47 -10.89
CA GLY A 595 -60.24 26.86 -11.30
C GLY A 595 -60.07 28.01 -10.35
N GLY A 596 -59.27 28.94 -10.82
CA GLY A 596 -59.48 30.37 -10.80
C GLY A 596 -58.62 31.19 -9.82
N ARG A 597 -57.56 31.78 -10.31
CA ARG A 597 -57.31 33.21 -10.59
C ARG A 597 -57.77 34.19 -9.51
N ASP A 598 -56.99 35.03 -9.03
CA ASP A 598 -56.48 36.35 -9.40
C ASP A 598 -56.11 37.21 -8.17
N GLU A 599 -55.06 37.96 -8.39
CA GLU A 599 -54.77 39.33 -8.05
C GLU A 599 -54.78 39.87 -6.61
N ALA A 600 -53.57 40.23 -6.20
CA ALA A 600 -53.09 41.61 -6.02
C ALA A 600 -53.41 42.41 -4.76
N VAL A 601 -52.38 43.16 -4.35
CA VAL A 601 -52.31 44.45 -3.72
C VAL A 601 -52.15 44.60 -2.20
N ALA A 602 -50.92 45.03 -1.91
CA ALA A 602 -50.46 46.08 -1.00
C ALA A 602 -51.07 46.24 0.38
N GLY A 603 -50.17 46.50 1.33
CA GLY A 603 -50.50 47.31 2.52
C GLY A 603 -49.69 46.99 3.76
N GLN A 604 -48.57 47.65 3.86
CA GLN A 604 -48.05 48.43 4.97
C GLN A 604 -48.42 48.03 6.43
N GLN A 605 -47.30 47.91 7.17
CA GLN A 605 -47.00 48.52 8.46
C GLN A 605 -47.34 47.79 9.77
N ALA A 606 -46.25 47.75 10.51
CA ALA A 606 -46.11 48.04 11.94
C ALA A 606 -46.08 46.85 12.92
N GLY A 607 -44.93 46.65 13.43
CA GLY A 607 -44.63 46.87 14.85
C GLY A 607 -44.76 45.68 15.75
N GLY A 608 -43.67 45.36 16.37
CA GLY A 608 -43.70 44.60 17.62
C GLY A 608 -42.53 43.65 17.82
N ARG A 609 -41.45 44.14 18.31
CA ARG A 609 -40.55 43.68 19.40
C ARG A 609 -40.90 42.35 20.04
N SER A 610 -39.93 41.49 20.14
CA SER A 610 -39.29 40.99 21.37
C SER A 610 -38.27 39.91 21.00
N GLN A 611 -37.05 40.21 21.28
CA GLN A 611 -36.19 39.78 22.40
C GLN A 611 -35.84 38.29 22.34
N ASP A 612 -34.63 38.04 21.90
CA ASP A 612 -33.35 37.92 22.68
C ASP A 612 -33.28 36.68 23.50
N LEU A 613 -32.26 35.90 23.17
CA LEU A 613 -31.26 35.53 24.20
C LEU A 613 -29.99 35.02 23.47
N ALA A 614 -29.01 35.89 23.54
CA ALA A 614 -27.64 35.66 23.17
C ALA A 614 -26.94 34.78 24.20
N ASP A 615 -26.09 33.88 23.78
CA ASP A 615 -25.04 33.31 24.60
C ASP A 615 -23.72 33.99 24.26
N GLU A 616 -23.27 34.74 25.21
CA GLU A 616 -22.08 35.55 25.27
C GLU A 616 -20.85 34.70 25.61
N GLN A 617 -19.86 34.69 24.75
CA GLN A 617 -18.51 34.26 25.08
C GLN A 617 -17.63 35.46 25.34
N ALA A 618 -17.39 35.69 26.60
CA ALA A 618 -16.46 36.69 27.09
C ALA A 618 -15.01 36.23 26.94
N SER A 619 -14.23 37.01 26.21
CA SER A 619 -12.79 37.14 26.33
C SER A 619 -12.47 38.56 26.74
N GLY A 620 -11.90 38.73 27.92
CA GLY A 620 -11.44 40.07 28.39
C GLY A 620 -10.64 39.97 29.66
N LEU A 621 -9.35 40.28 29.54
CA LEU A 621 -8.48 40.64 30.67
C LEU A 621 -8.71 42.12 31.06
N PRO A 622 -8.66 42.46 32.34
CA PRO A 622 -8.01 43.70 32.72
C PRO A 622 -6.94 43.54 33.80
N ALA A 623 -6.04 44.52 33.79
CA ALA A 623 -4.96 44.70 34.72
C ALA A 623 -5.39 45.39 36.04
N ALA A 624 -4.75 44.96 37.11
CA ALA A 624 -4.30 45.62 38.31
C ALA A 624 -5.31 46.46 39.18
N MET A 625 -5.53 45.99 40.42
CA MET A 625 -5.08 46.63 41.66
C MET A 625 -5.47 45.78 42.88
N GLY A 626 -4.49 45.57 43.71
CA GLY A 626 -4.39 45.42 45.13
C GLY A 626 -5.47 44.75 45.96
N GLY A 627 -5.14 43.53 46.47
CA GLY A 627 -5.91 42.91 47.54
C GLY A 627 -5.25 41.57 47.91
N ARG A 628 -4.48 41.55 48.99
CA ARG A 628 -3.88 40.32 49.55
C ARG A 628 -4.97 39.36 49.97
N GLY A 629 -5.13 38.28 49.22
CA GLY A 629 -5.91 37.10 49.54
C GLY A 629 -5.19 35.90 48.95
N ALA A 630 -4.56 35.08 49.79
CA ALA A 630 -3.81 33.91 49.39
C ALA A 630 -4.75 32.84 48.82
N GLY A 631 -5.08 32.91 47.54
CA GLY A 631 -5.68 31.84 46.74
C GLY A 631 -4.57 30.90 46.34
N ARG A 632 -4.59 29.66 46.81
CA ARG A 632 -3.74 28.55 46.37
C ARG A 632 -3.94 28.35 44.86
N ALA A 633 -3.07 28.93 44.04
CA ALA A 633 -2.98 28.63 42.64
C ALA A 633 -2.73 27.13 42.48
N ASP A 634 -3.59 26.47 41.73
CA ASP A 634 -3.42 25.11 41.23
C ASP A 634 -2.03 24.99 40.62
N ARG A 635 -1.08 24.40 41.33
CA ARG A 635 0.21 23.98 40.78
C ARG A 635 -0.08 22.83 39.85
N PRO A 636 0.17 22.94 38.52
CA PRO A 636 0.08 21.79 37.63
C PRO A 636 1.00 20.71 38.19
N VAL A 637 0.44 19.52 38.40
CA VAL A 637 1.20 18.35 38.88
C VAL A 637 2.31 18.06 37.89
N ARG A 638 3.51 18.57 38.15
CA ARG A 638 4.71 18.50 37.32
C ARG A 638 5.10 17.05 36.88
N GLY A 639 4.55 16.01 37.49
CA GLY A 639 4.80 14.61 37.15
C GLY A 639 3.98 14.04 36.00
N ARG A 640 2.77 14.58 35.71
CA ARG A 640 1.86 14.01 34.68
C ARG A 640 2.36 14.25 33.25
N GLY A 641 2.93 15.43 32.99
CA GLY A 641 3.50 15.73 31.68
C GLY A 641 4.69 14.83 31.33
N ARG A 642 5.52 14.50 32.32
CA ARG A 642 6.68 13.61 32.11
C ARG A 642 6.26 12.17 31.82
N LEU A 643 5.25 11.65 32.50
CA LEU A 643 4.71 10.29 32.27
C LEU A 643 4.09 10.16 30.87
N LEU A 644 3.34 11.18 30.43
CA LEU A 644 2.74 11.18 29.09
C LEU A 644 3.81 11.32 28.00
N ALA A 645 4.86 12.11 28.24
CA ALA A 645 5.99 12.19 27.33
C ALA A 645 6.74 10.84 27.24
N LEU A 646 6.99 10.20 28.39
CA LEU A 646 7.60 8.85 28.43
C LEU A 646 6.73 7.82 27.67
N ALA A 647 5.42 7.82 27.94
CA ALA A 647 4.49 6.94 27.24
C ALA A 647 4.47 7.19 25.72
N GLY A 648 4.55 8.45 25.30
CA GLY A 648 4.62 8.82 23.89
C GLY A 648 5.88 8.33 23.19
N VAL A 649 7.06 8.56 23.81
CA VAL A 649 8.35 8.09 23.27
C VAL A 649 8.42 6.57 23.25
N ALA A 650 8.08 5.92 24.36
CA ALA A 650 8.10 4.46 24.44
C ALA A 650 7.07 3.83 23.50
N GLY A 651 5.87 4.42 23.35
CA GLY A 651 4.86 3.97 22.39
C GLY A 651 5.31 4.13 20.95
N LEU A 652 6.01 5.22 20.61
CA LEU A 652 6.59 5.42 19.29
C LEU A 652 7.64 4.34 18.97
N ILE A 653 8.53 4.05 19.92
CA ILE A 653 9.53 2.98 19.78
C ILE A 653 8.83 1.62 19.63
N ALA A 654 7.85 1.32 20.46
CA ALA A 654 7.12 0.05 20.43
C ALA A 654 6.47 -0.21 19.06
N VAL A 655 5.96 0.82 18.40
CA VAL A 655 5.15 0.71 17.19
C VAL A 655 5.99 0.90 15.91
N LEU A 656 7.01 1.78 15.92
CA LEU A 656 7.75 2.14 14.71
C LEU A 656 9.19 1.61 14.65
N ALA A 657 9.82 1.17 15.75
CA ALA A 657 11.22 0.75 15.70
C ALA A 657 11.41 -0.52 14.83
N GLY A 658 10.46 -1.46 14.88
CA GLY A 658 10.50 -2.66 14.04
C GLY A 658 10.40 -2.34 12.54
N PRO A 659 9.32 -1.70 12.06
CA PRO A 659 9.20 -1.35 10.66
C PRO A 659 10.32 -0.40 10.20
N ALA A 660 10.76 0.57 11.02
CA ALA A 660 11.87 1.44 10.67
C ALA A 660 13.19 0.67 10.49
N ALA A 661 13.48 -0.31 11.34
CA ALA A 661 14.66 -1.15 11.19
C ALA A 661 14.62 -2.00 9.91
N TYR A 662 13.46 -2.52 9.52
CA TYR A 662 13.28 -3.20 8.23
C TYR A 662 13.41 -2.23 7.06
N ALA A 663 12.84 -1.03 7.18
CA ALA A 663 12.90 0.02 6.16
C ALA A 663 14.31 0.54 5.84
N VAL A 664 15.27 0.41 6.77
CA VAL A 664 16.69 0.83 6.54
C VAL A 664 17.49 -0.25 5.83
N THR A 665 17.05 -1.50 5.79
CA THR A 665 17.84 -2.59 5.19
C THR A 665 18.09 -2.41 3.68
N PRO A 666 17.14 -1.86 2.87
CA PRO A 666 17.40 -1.56 1.47
C PRO A 666 18.50 -0.52 1.20
N LEU A 667 18.95 0.22 2.22
CA LEU A 667 20.09 1.16 2.08
C LEU A 667 21.44 0.43 1.98
N SER A 668 21.53 -0.77 2.53
CA SER A 668 22.75 -1.59 2.57
C SER A 668 22.66 -2.87 1.74
N GLN A 669 21.49 -3.19 1.24
CA GLN A 669 21.21 -4.39 0.42
C GLN A 669 20.79 -3.95 -0.98
N THR A 670 21.19 -4.73 -1.99
CA THR A 670 20.69 -4.54 -3.35
C THR A 670 19.22 -4.95 -3.42
N ILE A 671 18.37 -4.05 -3.89
CA ILE A 671 17.00 -4.37 -4.29
C ILE A 671 17.07 -4.69 -5.77
N SER A 672 16.82 -5.94 -6.13
CA SER A 672 16.86 -6.40 -7.52
C SER A 672 15.89 -7.55 -7.73
N GLY A 673 15.46 -7.73 -8.97
CA GLY A 673 14.55 -8.78 -9.40
C GLY A 673 13.08 -8.43 -9.21
N SER A 674 12.21 -9.37 -9.58
CA SER A 674 10.77 -9.16 -9.68
C SER A 674 10.00 -9.15 -8.35
N ASN A 675 10.67 -9.27 -7.20
CA ASN A 675 10.05 -9.28 -5.88
C ASN A 675 10.89 -8.52 -4.85
N PRO A 676 10.90 -7.17 -4.90
CA PRO A 676 11.63 -6.36 -3.94
C PRO A 676 11.09 -6.57 -2.52
N LEU A 677 12.00 -6.78 -1.56
CA LEU A 677 11.68 -6.99 -0.15
C LEU A 677 12.62 -6.16 0.73
N ALA A 678 12.09 -5.68 1.85
CA ALA A 678 12.88 -5.08 2.92
C ALA A 678 13.00 -6.03 4.11
N GLY A 679 14.02 -5.84 4.92
CA GLY A 679 14.26 -6.65 6.12
C GLY A 679 15.44 -7.60 5.98
N PRO A 680 15.70 -8.42 6.99
CA PRO A 680 16.80 -9.38 6.93
C PRO A 680 16.51 -10.43 5.87
N THR A 681 17.39 -10.55 4.90
CA THR A 681 17.41 -11.69 3.98
C THR A 681 17.83 -12.91 4.78
N ALA A 682 17.01 -13.94 4.80
CA ALA A 682 17.42 -15.26 5.30
C ALA A 682 18.64 -15.70 4.47
N GLY A 683 19.78 -15.82 5.11
CA GLY A 683 21.10 -15.90 4.52
C GLY A 683 21.22 -16.72 3.23
N GLY A 684 21.76 -16.10 2.20
CA GLY A 684 22.21 -16.74 0.97
C GLY A 684 21.36 -16.41 -0.24
N GLY A 685 21.88 -15.59 -1.13
CA GLY A 685 21.43 -15.51 -2.51
C GLY A 685 20.58 -14.28 -2.82
N ALA A 686 21.27 -13.24 -3.20
CA ALA A 686 20.71 -12.16 -3.99
C ALA A 686 20.08 -12.74 -5.25
N GLY A 687 18.89 -12.36 -5.50
CA GLY A 687 18.44 -12.18 -6.82
C GLY A 687 17.60 -13.28 -7.45
N GLY A 688 16.81 -12.89 -8.31
CA GLY A 688 16.18 -13.65 -9.35
C GLY A 688 15.23 -14.75 -8.86
N PHE A 689 14.35 -15.16 -9.64
CA PHE A 689 13.32 -16.20 -9.44
C PHE A 689 13.68 -17.46 -8.61
N GLY A 690 14.96 -17.63 -8.20
CA GLY A 690 15.47 -18.71 -7.37
C GLY A 690 15.52 -18.45 -5.86
N GLY A 691 15.40 -17.20 -5.38
CA GLY A 691 15.59 -16.87 -3.95
C GLY A 691 14.46 -17.34 -3.02
N GLY A 692 13.32 -17.78 -3.54
CA GLY A 692 12.21 -18.36 -2.78
C GLY A 692 12.35 -19.87 -2.49
N PHE A 693 13.23 -20.56 -3.19
CA PHE A 693 13.38 -22.02 -3.07
C PHE A 693 14.57 -22.47 -2.22
N ALA A 694 15.54 -21.61 -1.93
CA ALA A 694 16.72 -22.00 -1.13
C ALA A 694 16.40 -22.26 0.36
N GLY A 695 15.19 -21.94 0.83
CA GLY A 695 14.72 -22.29 2.15
C GLY A 695 14.23 -23.73 2.34
N PHE A 696 14.11 -24.49 1.24
CA PHE A 696 13.55 -25.86 1.28
C PHE A 696 14.54 -27.00 1.04
N THR A 697 15.81 -26.72 0.72
CA THR A 697 16.81 -27.79 0.46
C THR A 697 17.87 -27.93 1.55
N GLY A 698 17.64 -27.43 2.76
CA GLY A 698 18.59 -27.54 3.88
C GLY A 698 18.10 -28.41 5.05
N GLY A 699 17.34 -29.44 4.81
CA GLY A 699 16.80 -30.33 5.83
C GLY A 699 17.00 -31.81 5.57
N THR A 700 18.20 -32.23 5.14
CA THR A 700 18.56 -33.65 5.17
C THR A 700 19.34 -33.95 6.44
N GLY A 701 18.67 -34.67 7.34
CA GLY A 701 19.36 -35.55 8.25
C GLY A 701 19.83 -34.97 9.58
N ARG A 702 18.93 -34.90 10.51
CA ARG A 702 19.24 -35.39 11.88
C ARG A 702 17.97 -35.96 12.50
N THR A 703 17.90 -37.27 12.43
CA THR A 703 17.12 -38.14 13.26
C THR A 703 17.49 -37.85 14.72
N GLY A 704 16.58 -37.24 15.44
CA GLY A 704 16.64 -37.14 16.89
C GLY A 704 16.18 -38.45 17.46
N ALA A 705 17.11 -39.26 17.92
CA ALA A 705 16.84 -40.43 18.74
C ALA A 705 16.32 -39.99 20.12
N GLY A 706 15.07 -40.32 20.40
CA GLY A 706 14.52 -40.27 21.75
C GLY A 706 15.16 -41.35 22.57
N THR A 707 15.75 -40.96 23.66
CA THR A 707 16.33 -41.84 24.66
C THR A 707 15.25 -42.45 25.53
N TYR A 708 15.14 -43.76 25.58
CA TYR A 708 14.69 -44.50 26.76
C TYR A 708 15.73 -45.54 27.10
N GLY A 709 16.11 -45.56 28.38
CA GLY A 709 17.16 -46.31 28.95
C GLY A 709 16.97 -47.84 28.99
N GLY A 710 18.08 -48.50 29.16
CA GLY A 710 18.14 -49.92 29.48
C GLY A 710 19.58 -50.39 29.52
N PHE A 711 19.95 -50.86 30.67
CA PHE A 711 21.17 -51.46 31.16
C PHE A 711 21.80 -52.51 30.22
N GLY A 712 23.13 -52.59 30.18
CA GLY A 712 23.82 -53.85 29.79
C GLY A 712 25.29 -53.67 29.37
N THR A 713 26.14 -53.81 30.30
CA THR A 713 27.50 -54.45 30.41
C THR A 713 28.19 -54.89 29.09
N GLY A 714 29.46 -54.44 28.92
CA GLY A 714 30.51 -55.42 28.67
C GLY A 714 31.43 -55.23 27.49
N ARG A 715 32.69 -54.98 27.79
CA ARG A 715 33.92 -55.54 27.25
C ARG A 715 34.59 -54.97 25.96
N THR A 716 35.65 -54.24 26.21
CA THR A 716 37.05 -54.42 25.76
C THR A 716 37.32 -54.82 24.29
N GLY A 717 38.14 -54.03 23.62
CA GLY A 717 38.87 -54.40 22.43
C GLY A 717 39.78 -53.29 21.93
N THR A 718 41.02 -53.45 22.27
CA THR A 718 42.28 -52.79 21.95
C THR A 718 42.58 -52.71 20.45
N GLY A 719 43.26 -51.66 19.97
CA GLY A 719 44.17 -51.83 18.86
C GLY A 719 44.53 -50.62 18.01
N ARG A 720 45.59 -49.99 18.39
CA ARG A 720 46.81 -49.56 17.63
C ARG A 720 46.68 -48.44 16.55
N THR A 721 47.23 -47.33 16.94
CA THR A 721 48.29 -46.48 16.30
C THR A 721 48.82 -46.88 14.94
N ARG A 722 48.91 -45.88 14.04
CA ARG A 722 50.17 -45.64 13.32
C ARG A 722 50.28 -44.21 12.81
N THR A 723 51.32 -43.60 13.26
CA THR A 723 52.09 -42.41 12.91
C THR A 723 52.65 -42.41 11.48
N GLY A 724 52.90 -41.21 10.94
CA GLY A 724 53.72 -40.89 9.79
C GLY A 724 53.65 -39.43 9.46
N THR A 725 54.30 -38.60 10.05
CA THR A 725 55.56 -37.81 9.90
C THR A 725 55.91 -37.32 8.50
N GLY A 726 56.15 -36.01 8.42
CA GLY A 726 57.18 -35.32 7.67
C GLY A 726 56.69 -34.49 6.49
N GLY A 727 57.11 -33.36 6.23
CA GLY A 727 58.18 -32.47 6.67
C GLY A 727 58.07 -31.16 5.86
N THR A 728 58.31 -30.06 6.47
CA THR A 728 59.31 -29.01 6.19
C THR A 728 59.37 -28.48 4.72
N GLY A 729 59.22 -27.20 4.49
CA GLY A 729 60.08 -26.10 4.63
C GLY A 729 59.73 -25.04 3.64
N ALA A 730 59.78 -23.86 4.04
CA ALA A 730 60.71 -22.76 4.00
C ALA A 730 60.41 -21.70 2.94
N THR A 731 60.13 -20.52 3.48
CA THR A 731 60.82 -19.24 3.29
C THR A 731 60.87 -18.59 1.90
N GLY A 732 60.29 -17.36 1.84
CA GLY A 732 61.14 -16.23 1.60
C GLY A 732 60.81 -15.39 0.38
N ALA A 733 60.45 -14.19 0.51
CA ALA A 733 61.19 -12.99 0.18
C ALA A 733 60.29 -11.88 -0.40
N ALA A 734 60.44 -10.75 0.22
CA ALA A 734 59.99 -9.43 -0.17
C ALA A 734 60.66 -8.99 -1.50
N GLY A 735 59.93 -8.25 -2.32
CA GLY A 735 60.46 -7.53 -3.48
C GLY A 735 59.70 -6.23 -3.66
N THR A 736 60.34 -5.17 -3.28
CA THR A 736 60.09 -3.74 -3.53
C THR A 736 60.33 -3.43 -5.01
N GLY A 737 59.54 -2.50 -5.56
CA GLY A 737 60.00 -1.82 -6.79
C GLY A 737 58.87 -1.22 -7.63
N THR A 738 58.75 0.06 -7.51
CA THR A 738 58.90 1.21 -8.43
C THR A 738 57.67 1.64 -9.23
N GLN A 739 57.34 2.89 -8.99
CA GLN A 739 56.47 3.79 -9.74
C GLN A 739 56.86 3.87 -11.23
N GLY A 740 55.83 3.80 -12.06
CA GLY A 740 55.91 4.19 -13.48
C GLY A 740 54.69 5.05 -13.81
N THR A 741 54.97 6.35 -13.98
CA THR A 741 54.05 7.32 -14.56
C THR A 741 53.82 7.06 -16.04
N GLY A 742 52.56 6.86 -16.43
CA GLY A 742 52.18 6.77 -17.84
C GLY A 742 50.83 7.43 -18.03
N THR A 743 50.84 8.59 -18.63
CA THR A 743 49.68 9.31 -19.20
C THR A 743 49.11 8.56 -20.39
N GLY A 744 47.80 8.32 -20.41
CA GLY A 744 47.18 7.74 -21.60
C GLY A 744 45.67 7.63 -21.51
N THR A 745 44.98 8.58 -22.12
CA THR A 745 43.68 8.53 -22.77
C THR A 745 42.49 7.80 -22.13
N ARG A 746 41.47 8.61 -21.91
CA ARG A 746 40.09 8.25 -21.62
C ARG A 746 39.57 7.25 -22.67
N GLY A 747 39.11 6.10 -22.16
CA GLY A 747 38.28 5.15 -22.88
C GLY A 747 37.44 4.42 -21.87
N GLY A 748 36.18 4.61 -21.97
CA GLY A 748 34.98 3.95 -21.56
C GLY A 748 34.97 2.82 -20.55
N GLY A 749 33.99 2.90 -19.65
CA GLY A 749 33.22 1.77 -19.17
C GLY A 749 33.90 0.84 -18.18
N ALA A 750 33.96 1.21 -16.92
CA ALA A 750 34.09 0.24 -15.82
C ALA A 750 32.80 -0.53 -15.66
N GLY A 751 32.72 -1.72 -16.29
CA GLY A 751 31.74 -2.74 -15.95
C GLY A 751 32.00 -3.26 -14.56
N LEU A 752 31.26 -2.74 -13.57
CA LEU A 752 31.21 -3.31 -12.22
C LEU A 752 30.27 -4.52 -12.23
N GLY A 753 30.81 -5.64 -11.79
CA GLY A 753 30.29 -6.98 -11.78
C GLY A 753 28.82 -7.12 -11.45
N LEU A 754 28.06 -7.62 -12.40
CA LEU A 754 26.77 -8.26 -12.24
C LEU A 754 26.99 -9.72 -11.84
N ALA A 755 27.24 -9.99 -10.59
CA ALA A 755 27.04 -11.30 -9.98
C ALA A 755 25.71 -11.30 -9.24
N GLY A 756 24.59 -11.53 -9.96
CA GLY A 756 23.24 -11.63 -9.42
C GLY A 756 22.38 -12.48 -10.33
N ALA A 757 22.38 -13.77 -10.10
CA ALA A 757 21.37 -14.84 -10.27
C ALA A 757 20.25 -14.68 -11.34
N GLY A 758 20.58 -14.32 -12.54
CA GLY A 758 20.01 -14.79 -13.80
C GLY A 758 21.21 -15.40 -14.52
N GLY A 759 21.08 -16.59 -15.07
CA GLY A 759 22.18 -17.23 -15.75
C GLY A 759 22.85 -16.23 -16.70
N ALA A 760 24.06 -15.82 -16.39
CA ALA A 760 24.77 -14.81 -17.15
C ALA A 760 24.91 -15.35 -18.57
N THR A 761 24.21 -14.69 -19.49
CA THR A 761 24.36 -14.96 -20.92
C THR A 761 25.84 -14.79 -21.21
N SER A 762 26.48 -15.78 -21.80
CA SER A 762 27.91 -15.75 -22.03
C SER A 762 28.28 -14.51 -22.86
N SER A 763 29.24 -13.72 -22.41
CA SER A 763 29.76 -12.59 -23.23
C SER A 763 30.14 -13.03 -24.61
N LYS A 764 30.69 -14.25 -24.77
CA LYS A 764 30.98 -14.83 -26.05
C LYS A 764 29.74 -15.03 -26.93
N LEU A 765 28.58 -15.41 -26.36
CA LEU A 765 27.36 -15.51 -27.12
C LEU A 765 26.92 -14.13 -27.65
N ILE A 766 27.01 -13.12 -26.83
CA ILE A 766 26.68 -11.75 -27.24
C ILE A 766 27.63 -11.24 -28.30
N ASP A 767 28.94 -11.44 -28.13
CA ASP A 767 29.96 -11.06 -29.09
C ASP A 767 29.75 -11.77 -30.42
N TYR A 768 29.46 -13.09 -30.39
CA TYR A 768 29.16 -13.87 -31.57
C TYR A 768 27.93 -13.37 -32.31
N LEU A 769 26.81 -13.20 -31.60
CA LEU A 769 25.54 -12.72 -32.16
C LEU A 769 25.66 -11.30 -32.75
N THR A 770 26.40 -10.42 -32.06
CA THR A 770 26.60 -9.04 -32.52
C THR A 770 27.47 -9.00 -33.80
N ALA A 771 28.51 -9.85 -33.85
CA ALA A 771 29.38 -9.94 -35.01
C ALA A 771 28.70 -10.54 -36.26
N HIS A 772 27.68 -11.39 -36.08
CA HIS A 772 26.97 -12.10 -37.15
C HIS A 772 25.51 -11.68 -37.32
N ARG A 773 25.16 -10.44 -36.93
CA ARG A 773 23.79 -9.94 -37.05
C ARG A 773 23.32 -9.79 -38.50
N ASP A 774 24.22 -9.44 -39.41
CA ASP A 774 24.01 -9.35 -40.86
C ASP A 774 22.76 -8.56 -41.30
N GLY A 775 22.48 -7.48 -40.58
CA GLY A 775 21.32 -6.60 -40.84
C GLY A 775 19.96 -7.08 -40.34
N ALA A 776 19.92 -8.22 -39.65
CA ALA A 776 18.66 -8.71 -39.05
C ALA A 776 18.02 -7.71 -38.08
N THR A 777 16.68 -7.68 -38.07
CA THR A 777 15.91 -6.83 -37.15
C THR A 777 16.17 -7.25 -35.70
N TRP A 778 16.04 -8.54 -35.42
CA TRP A 778 16.32 -9.09 -34.09
C TRP A 778 17.66 -9.77 -34.02
N LEU A 779 18.40 -9.49 -32.96
CA LEU A 779 19.72 -10.10 -32.72
C LEU A 779 19.61 -11.63 -32.60
N VAL A 780 18.58 -12.08 -31.87
CA VAL A 780 18.27 -13.48 -31.63
C VAL A 780 16.81 -13.60 -31.14
N ALA A 781 16.21 -14.76 -31.37
CA ALA A 781 14.97 -15.16 -30.71
C ALA A 781 15.30 -16.11 -29.54
N VAL A 782 14.76 -15.84 -28.34
CA VAL A 782 15.01 -16.62 -27.14
C VAL A 782 13.72 -17.00 -26.43
N GLN A 783 13.74 -18.08 -25.65
CA GLN A 783 12.59 -18.54 -24.93
C GLN A 783 12.34 -17.65 -23.70
N GLY A 784 11.19 -16.92 -23.67
CA GLY A 784 10.73 -16.12 -22.55
C GLY A 784 11.35 -14.74 -22.43
N SER A 785 10.61 -13.86 -21.75
CA SER A 785 10.97 -12.45 -21.61
C SER A 785 12.17 -12.20 -20.69
N SER A 786 12.45 -13.07 -19.73
CA SER A 786 13.59 -12.87 -18.82
C SER A 786 14.93 -13.03 -19.51
N ALA A 787 15.04 -14.04 -20.41
CA ALA A 787 16.24 -14.24 -21.21
C ALA A 787 16.42 -13.09 -22.22
N ALA A 788 15.35 -12.67 -22.88
CA ALA A 788 15.37 -11.54 -23.79
C ALA A 788 15.81 -10.24 -23.10
N ALA A 789 15.24 -9.95 -21.92
CA ALA A 789 15.59 -8.77 -21.14
C ALA A 789 17.08 -8.73 -20.75
N ALA A 790 17.65 -9.86 -20.33
CA ALA A 790 19.05 -9.94 -19.99
C ALA A 790 19.96 -9.59 -21.19
N ILE A 791 19.63 -10.09 -22.38
CA ILE A 791 20.40 -9.81 -23.61
C ILE A 791 20.20 -8.35 -24.04
N ILE A 792 18.97 -7.81 -23.99
CA ILE A 792 18.68 -6.40 -24.32
C ILE A 792 19.52 -5.46 -23.47
N LEU A 793 19.58 -5.70 -22.14
CA LEU A 793 20.35 -4.88 -21.22
C LEU A 793 21.86 -5.00 -21.45
N GLN A 794 22.38 -6.22 -21.67
CA GLN A 794 23.81 -6.47 -21.93
C GLN A 794 24.28 -5.89 -23.27
N THR A 795 23.41 -5.82 -24.24
CA THR A 795 23.72 -5.26 -25.57
C THR A 795 23.46 -3.76 -25.70
N GLY A 796 22.97 -3.12 -24.63
CA GLY A 796 22.64 -1.69 -24.64
C GLY A 796 21.42 -1.35 -25.50
N GLY A 797 20.42 -2.26 -25.62
CA GLY A 797 19.13 -2.00 -26.28
C GLY A 797 18.94 -2.67 -27.65
N LEU A 798 19.84 -3.58 -28.08
CA LEU A 798 19.60 -4.31 -29.31
C LEU A 798 18.32 -5.16 -29.20
N PRO A 799 17.47 -5.17 -30.25
CA PRO A 799 16.20 -5.89 -30.21
C PRO A 799 16.41 -7.41 -30.10
N VAL A 800 15.67 -8.03 -29.18
CA VAL A 800 15.66 -9.49 -28.97
C VAL A 800 14.21 -9.96 -28.95
N MET A 801 13.93 -11.02 -29.69
CA MET A 801 12.60 -11.61 -29.79
C MET A 801 12.32 -12.54 -28.59
N ALA A 802 11.39 -12.17 -27.71
CA ALA A 802 10.98 -12.97 -26.55
C ALA A 802 9.87 -13.95 -26.94
N MET A 803 10.23 -15.18 -27.35
CA MET A 803 9.25 -16.21 -27.70
C MET A 803 8.46 -16.68 -26.48
N GLY A 804 7.14 -16.73 -26.59
CA GLY A 804 6.26 -17.13 -25.48
C GLY A 804 6.03 -16.08 -24.43
N GLY A 805 6.63 -14.89 -24.55
CA GLY A 805 6.42 -13.76 -23.67
C GLY A 805 6.81 -13.99 -22.22
N PHE A 806 6.24 -13.18 -21.31
CA PHE A 806 6.51 -13.27 -19.87
C PHE A 806 6.03 -14.59 -19.23
N ARG A 807 4.91 -15.14 -19.72
CA ARG A 807 4.34 -16.39 -19.20
C ARG A 807 4.99 -17.65 -19.81
N GLY A 808 5.78 -17.50 -20.87
CA GLY A 808 6.31 -18.62 -21.64
C GLY A 808 5.25 -19.36 -22.49
N THR A 809 4.00 -18.90 -22.50
CA THR A 809 2.86 -19.55 -23.16
C THR A 809 2.12 -18.65 -24.15
N ASP A 810 2.58 -17.41 -24.32
CA ASP A 810 1.98 -16.50 -25.29
C ASP A 810 2.23 -17.04 -26.72
N PRO A 811 1.22 -17.07 -27.60
CA PRO A 811 1.37 -17.59 -28.96
C PRO A 811 2.08 -16.56 -29.89
N ALA A 812 3.27 -16.14 -29.49
CA ALA A 812 4.09 -15.15 -30.17
C ALA A 812 5.59 -15.58 -30.16
N PRO A 813 6.21 -15.78 -31.34
CA PRO A 813 5.59 -15.80 -32.66
C PRO A 813 4.75 -17.07 -32.88
N THR A 814 3.78 -17.00 -33.80
CA THR A 814 3.25 -18.21 -34.43
C THR A 814 4.29 -18.81 -35.37
N LEU A 815 4.17 -20.10 -35.71
CA LEU A 815 5.10 -20.75 -36.62
C LEU A 815 5.21 -20.00 -37.96
N ALA A 816 4.08 -19.65 -38.57
CA ALA A 816 4.04 -18.91 -39.83
C ALA A 816 4.73 -17.52 -39.73
N GLN A 817 4.62 -16.84 -38.56
CA GLN A 817 5.35 -15.58 -38.36
C GLN A 817 6.84 -15.79 -38.23
N LEU A 818 7.30 -16.85 -37.54
CA LEU A 818 8.71 -17.19 -37.45
C LEU A 818 9.29 -17.45 -38.81
N GLU A 819 8.66 -18.34 -39.63
CA GLU A 819 9.03 -18.65 -40.98
C GLU A 819 9.13 -17.38 -41.85
N GLN A 820 8.16 -16.51 -41.73
CA GLN A 820 8.16 -15.22 -42.43
C GLN A 820 9.33 -14.32 -42.02
N TYR A 821 9.66 -14.23 -40.70
CA TYR A 821 10.78 -13.41 -40.25
C TYR A 821 12.14 -13.97 -40.71
N VAL A 822 12.30 -15.27 -40.70
CA VAL A 822 13.49 -15.96 -41.22
C VAL A 822 13.61 -15.73 -42.75
N THR A 823 12.55 -16.00 -43.51
CA THR A 823 12.55 -15.79 -44.98
C THR A 823 12.81 -14.36 -45.39
N GLN A 824 12.37 -13.39 -44.58
CA GLN A 824 12.61 -11.94 -44.81
C GLN A 824 14.00 -11.46 -44.33
N GLY A 825 14.86 -12.34 -43.81
CA GLY A 825 16.15 -11.97 -43.25
C GLY A 825 16.07 -11.07 -42.01
N LYS A 826 14.91 -11.05 -41.33
CA LYS A 826 14.71 -10.27 -40.12
C LYS A 826 15.20 -10.96 -38.83
N LEU A 827 15.38 -12.28 -38.92
CA LEU A 827 15.82 -13.14 -37.81
C LEU A 827 16.71 -14.24 -38.37
N HIS A 828 17.99 -14.30 -37.95
CA HIS A 828 18.93 -15.31 -38.34
C HIS A 828 19.25 -16.33 -37.23
N TYR A 829 19.07 -15.93 -35.97
CA TYR A 829 19.48 -16.78 -34.84
C TYR A 829 18.33 -17.07 -33.91
N VAL A 830 18.21 -18.34 -33.51
CA VAL A 830 17.25 -18.83 -32.51
C VAL A 830 18.00 -19.62 -31.45
N LEU A 831 17.85 -19.25 -30.17
CA LEU A 831 18.42 -19.97 -29.04
C LEU A 831 17.34 -20.86 -28.42
N THR A 832 17.53 -22.17 -28.47
CA THR A 832 16.63 -23.17 -27.87
C THR A 832 17.29 -23.87 -26.69
N GLY A 833 16.52 -24.52 -25.83
CA GLY A 833 17.03 -25.37 -24.76
C GLY A 833 17.22 -24.70 -23.40
N GLY A 834 17.14 -23.38 -23.29
CA GLY A 834 17.12 -22.66 -22.02
C GLY A 834 15.77 -22.80 -21.33
N GLY A 835 15.47 -23.94 -20.75
CA GLY A 835 14.35 -24.07 -19.81
C GLY A 835 14.58 -23.14 -18.61
N GLY A 836 14.38 -21.81 -18.83
CA GLY A 836 14.66 -20.78 -17.89
C GLY A 836 13.97 -21.03 -16.55
N LEU A 837 14.74 -21.12 -15.49
CA LEU A 837 14.35 -20.97 -14.08
C LEU A 837 13.67 -19.61 -13.78
N GLY A 838 12.93 -19.06 -14.73
CA GLY A 838 12.34 -17.73 -14.68
C GLY A 838 10.83 -17.61 -14.84
N GLY A 839 10.12 -18.71 -15.01
CA GLY A 839 8.66 -18.70 -15.04
C GLY A 839 8.13 -19.59 -13.94
N GLY A 840 7.49 -19.00 -12.91
CA GLY A 840 6.88 -19.73 -11.80
C GLY A 840 6.07 -20.92 -12.29
N GLY A 841 6.44 -22.09 -11.81
CA GLY A 841 5.92 -23.40 -12.21
C GLY A 841 4.40 -23.49 -12.30
N PHE A 842 3.93 -23.45 -13.51
CA PHE A 842 2.72 -24.12 -13.90
C PHE A 842 3.06 -24.93 -15.14
N GLY A 843 3.39 -26.22 -14.91
CA GLY A 843 3.56 -27.22 -15.96
C GLY A 843 2.29 -27.36 -16.77
N GLY A 844 2.03 -26.41 -17.65
CA GLY A 844 1.07 -26.51 -18.72
C GLY A 844 1.83 -26.91 -19.98
N ARG A 845 1.57 -28.06 -20.55
CA ARG A 845 1.93 -28.43 -21.90
C ARG A 845 1.35 -27.42 -22.88
N GLY A 846 2.04 -26.29 -23.08
CA GLY A 846 1.67 -25.24 -24.03
C GLY A 846 2.08 -25.66 -25.43
N GLY A 847 1.15 -26.10 -26.22
CA GLY A 847 1.38 -26.59 -27.59
C GLY A 847 1.85 -25.53 -28.61
N GLY A 848 2.02 -24.28 -28.25
CA GLY A 848 2.39 -23.19 -29.18
C GLY A 848 3.91 -23.04 -29.40
N THR A 849 4.71 -23.17 -28.35
CA THR A 849 6.18 -23.02 -28.43
C THR A 849 6.87 -24.31 -28.87
N THR A 850 6.24 -25.45 -28.66
CA THR A 850 6.80 -26.76 -29.11
C THR A 850 6.86 -26.87 -30.61
N SER A 851 5.89 -26.36 -31.36
CA SER A 851 5.87 -26.37 -32.82
C SER A 851 6.97 -25.48 -33.41
N VAL A 852 7.21 -24.31 -32.83
CA VAL A 852 8.26 -23.37 -33.21
C VAL A 852 9.64 -24.00 -32.97
N THR A 853 9.86 -24.55 -31.76
CA THR A 853 11.14 -25.21 -31.43
C THR A 853 11.44 -26.40 -32.32
N SER A 854 10.43 -27.28 -32.54
CA SER A 854 10.58 -28.42 -33.40
C SER A 854 10.87 -28.04 -34.86
N TRP A 855 10.28 -26.97 -35.36
CA TRP A 855 10.58 -26.48 -36.71
C TRP A 855 12.01 -25.94 -36.79
N VAL A 856 12.49 -25.19 -35.82
CA VAL A 856 13.88 -24.69 -35.76
C VAL A 856 14.88 -25.83 -35.74
N GLU A 857 14.64 -26.88 -34.94
CA GLU A 857 15.50 -28.07 -34.87
C GLU A 857 15.57 -28.83 -36.19
N GLN A 858 14.50 -28.78 -37.02
CA GLN A 858 14.41 -29.51 -38.30
C GLN A 858 14.92 -28.68 -39.47
N ASN A 859 14.82 -27.35 -39.46
CA ASN A 859 15.04 -26.50 -40.62
C ASN A 859 16.24 -25.54 -40.48
N CYS A 860 16.85 -25.44 -39.30
CA CYS A 860 17.96 -24.54 -39.02
C CYS A 860 19.24 -25.34 -38.66
N THR A 861 20.40 -24.75 -38.93
CA THR A 861 21.70 -25.40 -38.68
C THR A 861 22.20 -25.05 -37.28
N ALA A 862 22.52 -26.06 -36.45
CA ALA A 862 23.09 -25.82 -35.13
C ALA A 862 24.48 -25.19 -35.24
N VAL A 863 24.70 -24.07 -34.56
CA VAL A 863 26.00 -23.41 -34.45
C VAL A 863 26.87 -24.21 -33.46
N PRO A 864 28.15 -24.52 -33.78
CA PRO A 864 29.03 -25.24 -32.85
C PRO A 864 29.17 -24.48 -31.51
N ALA A 865 28.97 -25.18 -30.39
CA ALA A 865 29.01 -24.56 -29.05
C ALA A 865 30.35 -23.85 -28.76
N SER A 866 31.47 -24.29 -29.38
CA SER A 866 32.77 -23.65 -29.24
C SER A 866 32.82 -22.22 -29.81
N ALA A 867 31.91 -21.86 -30.72
CA ALA A 867 31.81 -20.51 -31.27
C ALA A 867 31.23 -19.47 -30.28
N TYR A 868 30.33 -19.90 -29.43
CA TYR A 868 29.57 -19.00 -28.55
C TYR A 868 29.61 -19.35 -27.03
N SER A 869 30.29 -20.47 -26.66
CA SER A 869 30.39 -20.92 -25.26
C SER A 869 31.84 -21.15 -24.84
N THR A 870 32.15 -20.87 -23.57
CA THR A 870 33.40 -21.26 -22.91
C THR A 870 33.14 -22.55 -22.15
N ALA A 871 33.23 -23.71 -22.81
CA ALA A 871 33.21 -24.96 -22.09
C ALA A 871 34.53 -25.14 -21.34
N THR A 872 34.61 -24.83 -20.08
CA THR A 872 35.59 -25.39 -19.13
C THR A 872 34.96 -26.66 -18.56
N SER A 873 35.46 -27.80 -19.02
CA SER A 873 35.23 -29.11 -18.41
C SER A 873 35.63 -29.07 -16.94
N GLY A 874 34.67 -28.97 -15.99
CA GLY A 874 34.98 -29.06 -14.56
C GLY A 874 34.01 -28.38 -13.59
N GLY A 875 32.81 -28.03 -13.98
CA GLY A 875 31.78 -27.51 -13.09
C GLY A 875 30.50 -28.32 -13.19
N THR A 876 29.96 -28.71 -12.06
CA THR A 876 28.73 -29.48 -11.86
C THR A 876 27.63 -29.09 -12.84
N ALA A 877 27.27 -30.05 -13.71
CA ALA A 877 26.23 -29.98 -14.72
C ALA A 877 24.85 -29.62 -14.09
N PHE A 878 24.38 -28.41 -14.35
CA PHE A 878 22.96 -28.04 -14.28
C PHE A 878 22.64 -27.00 -15.34
N THR A 879 22.77 -27.35 -16.61
CA THR A 879 22.06 -26.65 -17.69
C THR A 879 21.77 -27.70 -18.77
N ALA A 880 20.50 -27.90 -19.09
CA ALA A 880 20.11 -28.45 -20.37
C ALA A 880 20.82 -27.58 -21.43
N ALA A 881 21.61 -28.17 -22.29
CA ALA A 881 22.48 -27.44 -23.19
C ALA A 881 21.65 -26.49 -24.06
N GLU A 882 21.85 -25.19 -23.89
CA GLU A 882 21.31 -24.19 -24.78
C GLU A 882 21.98 -24.37 -26.15
N THR A 883 21.18 -24.54 -27.18
CA THR A 883 21.67 -24.70 -28.56
C THR A 883 21.27 -23.49 -29.38
N LEU A 884 22.28 -22.84 -29.97
CA LEU A 884 22.07 -21.74 -30.91
C LEU A 884 21.90 -22.34 -32.31
N TYR A 885 20.84 -21.92 -32.99
CA TYR A 885 20.57 -22.31 -34.38
C TYR A 885 20.69 -21.08 -35.29
N HIS A 886 21.29 -21.27 -36.46
CA HIS A 886 21.30 -20.34 -37.57
C HIS A 886 20.21 -20.75 -38.55
N CYS A 887 19.29 -19.85 -38.86
CA CYS A 887 18.16 -20.05 -39.75
C CYS A 887 18.27 -19.07 -40.93
N GLY A 888 18.48 -19.57 -42.15
CA GLY A 888 18.54 -18.72 -43.32
C GLY A 888 19.70 -19.06 -44.24
#